data_8a32170d8fe1b59ef0321ec90a00cd88
#
_entry.id   8a32170d8fe1b59ef0321ec90a00cd88
#
_cell.length_a   1.000
_cell.length_b   1.000
_cell.length_c   1.000
_cell.angle_alpha   90.00
_cell.angle_beta   90.00
_cell.angle_gamma   90.00
#
_symmetry.space_group_name_H-M   'P 1'
#
loop_
_entity.id
_entity.type
_entity.pdbx_description
1 polymer ?
#
loop_
_entity_poly.entity_id
_entity_poly.type
_entity_poly.pdbx_seq_one_letter_code
_entity_poly.pdbx_strand_id
1 'polypeptide(L)'
;MIGRGSRLGAARLLCAAAALAFVPTIAWAQAAPPPPPDPAELDPNAPLDPMPDLGVAWPELKASDTTPPPQAAPAPSKRQAKSRQAEASGGDIRYTVQVDGLAAIGDAEDLLHDFRQQSALQAEHKDPANAAQIGRRASADAELLTELLRAQGYYDADVEPRTEKVGDELHVVLAADPGPQYRFASVELPGLDAAGPDSARLRDAFAVKPGDPVIAGDVIAGGIALTQALGEEGFAEAKVGEQDIVVNHQTHLASLTLPVHPGPVARFGTIHVSGRPPFSAHHVAIIARFRRGDPFKQSKLDDLRRALIATTLVAGADIKTVPVQGGRVVDIDVRLDPAPSHTIAGELGYGTGQGARAEASWTDRNFFNPEGALTVRGIAGTSEQLLGVQFRRSNFLQRDQTLNLQVSASHQKFAAYTAKTVDIAANIERQSNFIWQKKWTWSYGIESLATDERGVFSTAGIKDTKTFLIAALPLAAGYDGSDSLLDPTRGFRLSGRLSPELSSHGGKFAYARLQLDVSAYHPVSDHVVVAGRVRLGTIMGAQVFQIAPSRRFYSGGGGSVRGYGYQQLGPKDQDGDPIGGRGLAEFGLEARVRLKQFGGNFGVVPFFDGGSLTSESLPDFKDWRFAAGIGVRYYSSFGPIRVDFGVPLNRQKGDGPFAVTVSLGQAF
;
A
#
# COMPACT_ATOMS: atom_id res chain seq x y z
N MET A 1 -41.51 -26.63 45.31
CA MET A 1 -41.24 -27.42 44.11
C MET A 1 -40.43 -26.53 43.22
N ILE A 2 -39.09 -26.51 43.38
CA ILE A 2 -38.07 -27.29 42.65
C ILE A 2 -38.08 -26.98 41.14
N GLY A 3 -37.07 -26.27 40.72
CA GLY A 3 -36.68 -26.07 39.31
C GLY A 3 -35.23 -25.60 39.22
N ARG A 4 -34.28 -26.53 39.13
CA ARG A 4 -32.86 -26.36 38.88
C ARG A 4 -32.65 -25.87 37.46
N GLY A 5 -31.69 -25.00 37.24
CA GLY A 5 -31.19 -24.63 35.89
C GLY A 5 -29.90 -23.85 35.93
N SER A 6 -28.83 -24.55 35.84
CA SER A 6 -27.55 -24.38 35.14
C SER A 6 -26.72 -23.12 35.43
N ARG A 7 -25.86 -23.25 36.44
CA ARG A 7 -24.58 -22.54 36.55
C ARG A 7 -23.51 -23.40 35.88
N LEU A 8 -23.11 -23.06 34.67
CA LEU A 8 -21.92 -23.60 33.97
C LEU A 8 -21.51 -22.64 32.85
N GLY A 9 -20.69 -21.67 33.21
CA GLY A 9 -20.17 -20.69 32.23
C GLY A 9 -19.05 -19.78 32.78
N ALA A 10 -18.85 -19.73 34.10
CA ALA A 10 -17.90 -18.76 34.67
C ALA A 10 -16.56 -19.34 35.16
N ALA A 11 -16.32 -20.65 34.97
CA ALA A 11 -15.15 -21.32 35.55
C ALA A 11 -13.99 -21.60 34.58
N ARG A 12 -14.05 -21.14 33.36
CA ARG A 12 -12.95 -21.37 32.35
C ARG A 12 -12.03 -20.17 32.05
N LEU A 13 -12.30 -19.02 32.63
CA LEU A 13 -11.47 -17.80 32.39
C LEU A 13 -10.43 -17.53 33.51
N LEU A 14 -10.37 -18.29 34.55
CA LEU A 14 -9.45 -18.07 35.70
C LEU A 14 -8.25 -19.04 35.75
N CYS A 15 -8.14 -20.02 34.85
CA CYS A 15 -7.03 -20.98 34.85
C CYS A 15 -5.88 -20.67 33.89
N ALA A 16 -5.92 -19.58 33.14
CA ALA A 16 -4.84 -19.22 32.20
C ALA A 16 -3.75 -18.32 32.80
N ALA A 17 -3.89 -17.85 34.03
CA ALA A 17 -2.92 -16.93 34.63
C ALA A 17 -1.93 -17.56 35.62
N ALA A 18 -1.98 -18.88 35.85
CA ALA A 18 -1.15 -19.55 36.87
C ALA A 18 -0.12 -20.57 36.33
N ALA A 19 0.18 -20.60 35.02
CA ALA A 19 1.07 -21.60 34.42
C ALA A 19 2.41 -21.03 33.93
N LEU A 20 2.96 -20.01 34.56
CA LEU A 20 4.27 -19.40 34.21
C LEU A 20 5.37 -19.68 35.26
N ALA A 21 5.37 -20.83 35.89
CA ALA A 21 6.47 -21.25 36.73
C ALA A 21 6.72 -22.76 36.60
N PHE A 22 7.29 -23.18 35.49
CA PHE A 22 8.13 -24.39 35.34
C PHE A 22 8.64 -24.48 33.91
N VAL A 23 9.86 -24.03 33.68
CA VAL A 23 10.60 -24.29 32.43
C VAL A 23 11.46 -25.53 32.71
N PRO A 24 11.19 -26.70 32.11
CA PRO A 24 12.18 -27.76 32.05
C PRO A 24 13.21 -27.38 30.98
N THR A 25 14.49 -27.39 31.35
CA THR A 25 15.60 -27.29 30.42
C THR A 25 15.59 -28.50 29.47
N ILE A 26 15.04 -28.31 28.27
CA ILE A 26 15.18 -29.25 27.17
C ILE A 26 16.47 -28.89 26.47
N ALA A 27 17.49 -29.77 26.59
CA ALA A 27 18.69 -29.71 25.80
C ALA A 27 18.32 -29.88 24.32
N TRP A 28 18.53 -28.86 23.56
CA TRP A 28 18.37 -28.88 22.09
C TRP A 28 19.60 -29.60 21.53
N ALA A 29 19.44 -30.82 21.04
CA ALA A 29 20.38 -31.40 20.14
C ALA A 29 20.41 -30.56 18.88
N GLN A 30 21.49 -29.82 18.65
CA GLN A 30 21.73 -29.13 17.37
C GLN A 30 21.82 -30.21 16.28
N ALA A 31 20.85 -30.26 15.40
CA ALA A 31 20.99 -30.94 14.13
C ALA A 31 22.13 -30.25 13.37
N ALA A 32 23.11 -31.01 12.94
CA ALA A 32 24.18 -30.50 12.10
C ALA A 32 23.57 -29.83 10.84
N PRO A 33 24.12 -28.71 10.38
CA PRO A 33 23.69 -28.12 9.11
C PRO A 33 23.87 -29.13 7.99
N PRO A 34 22.98 -29.18 6.99
CA PRO A 34 23.14 -30.05 5.83
C PRO A 34 24.50 -29.75 5.17
N PRO A 35 25.19 -30.76 4.64
CA PRO A 35 26.43 -30.54 3.93
C PRO A 35 26.19 -29.58 2.76
N PRO A 36 27.18 -28.77 2.36
CA PRO A 36 27.09 -27.94 1.18
C PRO A 36 26.83 -28.83 -0.04
N PRO A 37 26.05 -28.35 -1.04
CA PRO A 37 25.78 -29.12 -2.26
C PRO A 37 27.11 -29.47 -2.96
N ASP A 38 27.17 -30.68 -3.53
CA ASP A 38 28.33 -31.19 -4.24
C ASP A 38 28.64 -30.26 -5.43
N PRO A 39 29.87 -29.81 -5.65
CA PRO A 39 30.25 -28.98 -6.78
C PRO A 39 29.87 -29.57 -8.15
N ALA A 40 29.61 -30.87 -8.24
CA ALA A 40 29.13 -31.54 -9.45
C ALA A 40 27.68 -31.20 -9.80
N GLU A 41 26.84 -30.73 -8.84
CA GLU A 41 25.47 -30.29 -9.09
C GLU A 41 25.37 -28.89 -9.76
N LEU A 42 26.47 -28.17 -9.85
CA LEU A 42 26.56 -26.83 -10.45
C LEU A 42 27.26 -26.83 -11.81
N ASP A 43 27.49 -27.98 -12.44
CA ASP A 43 28.06 -28.04 -13.78
C ASP A 43 27.03 -27.63 -14.82
N PRO A 44 27.20 -26.46 -15.53
CA PRO A 44 26.30 -26.00 -16.53
C PRO A 44 26.17 -26.93 -17.76
N ASN A 45 27.00 -27.92 -17.90
CA ASN A 45 26.96 -28.93 -18.96
C ASN A 45 26.43 -30.29 -18.49
N ALA A 46 26.02 -30.44 -17.23
CA ALA A 46 25.39 -31.66 -16.77
C ALA A 46 24.07 -31.94 -17.53
N PRO A 47 23.77 -33.18 -17.92
CA PRO A 47 22.49 -33.48 -18.53
C PRO A 47 21.38 -33.20 -17.55
N LEU A 48 20.32 -32.49 -18.01
CA LEU A 48 19.14 -32.18 -17.22
C LEU A 48 18.46 -33.47 -16.79
N ASP A 49 18.09 -33.58 -15.52
CA ASP A 49 17.24 -34.66 -15.02
C ASP A 49 15.94 -34.69 -15.80
N PRO A 50 15.36 -35.87 -16.12
CA PRO A 50 14.09 -35.98 -16.78
C PRO A 50 13.01 -35.32 -15.92
N MET A 51 12.24 -34.40 -16.53
CA MET A 51 11.13 -33.72 -15.85
C MET A 51 10.15 -34.74 -15.26
N PRO A 52 9.71 -34.55 -14.00
CA PRO A 52 8.69 -35.40 -13.42
C PRO A 52 7.42 -35.36 -14.28
N ASP A 53 6.79 -36.50 -14.49
CA ASP A 53 5.53 -36.62 -15.18
C ASP A 53 4.46 -35.79 -14.46
N LEU A 54 3.98 -34.74 -15.10
CA LEU A 54 3.00 -33.79 -14.52
C LEU A 54 1.58 -34.35 -14.54
N GLY A 55 1.36 -35.62 -14.98
CA GLY A 55 0.04 -36.25 -14.92
C GLY A 55 -1.02 -35.63 -15.83
N VAL A 56 -0.61 -34.75 -16.77
CA VAL A 56 -1.52 -34.16 -17.76
C VAL A 56 -1.32 -34.88 -19.07
N ALA A 57 -2.32 -35.70 -19.50
CA ALA A 57 -2.32 -36.31 -20.80
C ALA A 57 -2.34 -35.23 -21.89
N TRP A 58 -1.29 -35.16 -22.69
CA TRP A 58 -1.25 -34.29 -23.87
C TRP A 58 -2.29 -34.78 -24.88
N PRO A 59 -3.05 -33.86 -25.52
CA PRO A 59 -3.95 -34.26 -26.60
C PRO A 59 -3.14 -34.88 -27.74
N GLU A 60 -3.57 -36.06 -28.20
CA GLU A 60 -2.97 -36.73 -29.34
C GLU A 60 -3.15 -35.86 -30.59
N LEU A 61 -2.07 -35.21 -30.99
CA LEU A 61 -2.02 -34.56 -32.30
C LEU A 61 -1.97 -35.66 -33.36
N LYS A 62 -3.06 -35.83 -34.12
CA LYS A 62 -3.09 -36.72 -35.31
C LYS A 62 -1.95 -36.28 -36.21
N ALA A 63 -1.02 -37.18 -36.47
CA ALA A 63 0.04 -37.01 -37.44
C ALA A 63 -0.56 -36.71 -38.82
N SER A 64 -0.49 -35.47 -39.29
CA SER A 64 -0.71 -35.12 -40.67
C SER A 64 0.50 -35.61 -41.44
N ASP A 65 0.29 -36.29 -42.59
CA ASP A 65 1.30 -36.79 -43.53
C ASP A 65 2.40 -35.75 -43.78
N THR A 66 3.53 -35.94 -43.15
CA THR A 66 4.74 -35.21 -43.47
C THR A 66 5.70 -36.17 -44.18
N THR A 67 5.85 -35.95 -45.48
CA THR A 67 6.96 -36.49 -46.27
C THR A 67 8.27 -36.18 -45.54
N PRO A 68 9.17 -37.16 -45.30
CA PRO A 68 10.42 -36.88 -44.62
C PRO A 68 11.24 -35.85 -45.39
N PRO A 69 11.83 -34.86 -44.75
CA PRO A 69 12.71 -33.91 -45.38
C PRO A 69 13.94 -34.64 -45.97
N PRO A 70 14.47 -34.18 -47.13
CA PRO A 70 15.63 -34.76 -47.73
C PRO A 70 16.82 -34.79 -46.77
N GLN A 71 17.56 -35.91 -46.78
CA GLN A 71 18.72 -36.15 -45.95
C GLN A 71 19.67 -34.94 -45.95
N ALA A 72 19.96 -34.41 -44.78
CA ALA A 72 20.89 -33.30 -44.63
C ALA A 72 22.28 -33.70 -45.15
N ALA A 73 22.83 -32.86 -46.01
CA ALA A 73 24.21 -32.97 -46.48
C ALA A 73 25.19 -32.99 -45.29
N PRO A 74 26.33 -33.68 -45.37
CA PRO A 74 27.29 -33.79 -44.27
C PRO A 74 27.75 -32.40 -43.81
N ALA A 75 27.80 -32.21 -42.47
CA ALA A 75 28.17 -30.94 -41.86
C ALA A 75 29.54 -30.44 -42.39
N PRO A 76 29.67 -29.17 -42.74
CA PRO A 76 30.90 -28.60 -43.24
C PRO A 76 32.01 -28.66 -42.20
N SER A 77 33.23 -28.98 -42.65
CA SER A 77 34.41 -29.08 -41.78
C SER A 77 34.64 -27.76 -41.00
N LYS A 78 35.22 -27.83 -39.79
CA LYS A 78 35.50 -26.66 -38.93
C LYS A 78 36.20 -25.48 -39.63
N ARG A 79 36.87 -25.73 -40.77
CA ARG A 79 37.52 -24.72 -41.60
C ARG A 79 36.50 -23.94 -42.46
N GLN A 80 35.42 -24.62 -42.96
CA GLN A 80 34.35 -23.96 -43.74
C GLN A 80 33.33 -23.21 -42.86
N ALA A 81 33.13 -23.67 -41.59
CA ALA A 81 32.35 -22.94 -40.61
C ALA A 81 33.03 -21.61 -40.22
N LYS A 82 34.35 -21.62 -40.10
CA LYS A 82 35.12 -20.40 -39.77
C LYS A 82 35.21 -19.39 -40.93
N SER A 83 35.19 -19.85 -42.19
CA SER A 83 35.10 -18.93 -43.34
C SER A 83 33.71 -18.34 -43.54
N ARG A 84 32.62 -19.10 -43.30
CA ARG A 84 31.26 -18.56 -43.33
C ARG A 84 30.97 -17.60 -42.18
N GLN A 85 31.60 -17.83 -41.01
CA GLN A 85 31.51 -16.91 -39.88
C GLN A 85 32.33 -15.62 -40.09
N ALA A 86 33.41 -15.70 -40.91
CA ALA A 86 34.22 -14.54 -41.29
C ALA A 86 33.57 -13.68 -42.39
N GLU A 87 32.73 -14.28 -43.26
CA GLU A 87 31.95 -13.54 -44.27
C GLU A 87 30.66 -12.94 -43.72
N ALA A 88 30.17 -13.39 -42.55
CA ALA A 88 29.05 -12.83 -41.81
C ALA A 88 29.43 -11.71 -40.81
N SER A 89 30.70 -11.44 -40.61
CA SER A 89 31.21 -10.31 -39.83
C SER A 89 31.38 -9.06 -40.71
N GLY A 90 30.31 -8.55 -41.23
CA GLY A 90 30.18 -7.13 -41.49
C GLY A 90 30.29 -6.43 -40.13
N GLY A 91 31.30 -5.51 -40.01
CA GLY A 91 31.61 -4.89 -38.71
C GLY A 91 30.43 -4.25 -38.05
N ASP A 92 30.50 -4.13 -36.71
CA ASP A 92 29.50 -3.43 -35.89
C ASP A 92 29.20 -2.06 -36.48
N ILE A 93 28.00 -1.91 -37.04
CA ILE A 93 27.54 -0.65 -37.62
C ILE A 93 26.75 0.09 -36.55
N ARG A 94 27.15 1.33 -36.26
CA ARG A 94 26.35 2.25 -35.46
C ARG A 94 25.23 2.80 -36.32
N TYR A 95 24.04 2.95 -35.74
CA TYR A 95 22.90 3.50 -36.41
C TYR A 95 22.11 4.47 -35.56
N THR A 96 21.39 5.38 -36.19
CA THR A 96 20.42 6.28 -35.59
C THR A 96 19.05 6.00 -36.17
N VAL A 97 18.00 6.23 -35.41
CA VAL A 97 16.61 6.00 -35.82
C VAL A 97 15.86 7.32 -35.81
N GLN A 98 15.23 7.65 -36.93
CA GLN A 98 14.37 8.82 -37.09
C GLN A 98 13.02 8.36 -37.63
N VAL A 99 11.94 8.99 -37.17
CA VAL A 99 10.59 8.79 -37.69
C VAL A 99 10.14 10.13 -38.29
N ASP A 100 9.81 10.13 -39.56
CA ASP A 100 9.35 11.30 -40.29
C ASP A 100 7.90 11.14 -40.73
N GLY A 101 7.21 12.25 -41.04
CA GLY A 101 5.87 12.27 -41.62
C GLY A 101 4.71 12.36 -40.62
N LEU A 102 4.99 12.38 -39.33
CA LEU A 102 3.95 12.42 -38.28
C LEU A 102 3.51 13.84 -37.85
N ALA A 103 4.00 14.89 -38.49
CA ALA A 103 3.74 16.29 -38.09
C ALA A 103 2.25 16.70 -38.15
N ALA A 104 1.43 15.99 -38.92
CA ALA A 104 -0.01 16.25 -39.05
C ALA A 104 -0.88 15.53 -37.97
N ILE A 105 -0.28 14.67 -37.15
CA ILE A 105 -0.97 13.89 -36.11
C ILE A 105 -0.99 14.70 -34.84
N GLY A 106 -2.19 14.92 -34.25
CA GLY A 106 -2.35 15.69 -32.99
C GLY A 106 -1.62 15.09 -31.78
N ASP A 107 -1.59 13.76 -31.67
CA ASP A 107 -1.00 13.01 -30.56
C ASP A 107 0.30 12.30 -30.96
N ALA A 108 1.08 12.93 -31.88
CA ALA A 108 2.31 12.35 -32.41
C ALA A 108 3.35 12.02 -31.33
N GLU A 109 3.42 12.78 -30.24
CA GLU A 109 4.36 12.52 -29.13
C GLU A 109 4.01 11.23 -28.37
N ASP A 110 2.72 10.97 -28.08
CA ASP A 110 2.26 9.76 -27.42
C ASP A 110 2.46 8.53 -28.32
N LEU A 111 2.12 8.63 -29.61
CA LEU A 111 2.39 7.59 -30.59
C LEU A 111 3.88 7.25 -30.70
N LEU A 112 4.75 8.25 -30.74
CA LEU A 112 6.20 8.05 -30.75
C LEU A 112 6.73 7.48 -29.45
N HIS A 113 6.10 7.80 -28.32
CA HIS A 113 6.44 7.21 -27.04
C HIS A 113 6.15 5.71 -27.02
N ASP A 114 4.96 5.31 -27.45
CA ASP A 114 4.54 3.90 -27.53
C ASP A 114 5.37 3.12 -28.54
N PHE A 115 5.67 3.73 -29.69
CA PHE A 115 6.57 3.16 -30.67
C PHE A 115 7.97 2.90 -30.09
N ARG A 116 8.57 3.88 -29.38
CA ARG A 116 9.91 3.73 -28.80
C ARG A 116 9.98 2.62 -27.75
N GLN A 117 8.89 2.36 -27.02
CA GLN A 117 8.84 1.28 -26.02
C GLN A 117 8.85 -0.11 -26.67
N GLN A 118 8.34 -0.25 -27.88
CA GLN A 118 8.16 -1.52 -28.58
C GLN A 118 9.13 -1.72 -29.76
N SER A 119 9.85 -0.68 -30.17
CA SER A 119 10.75 -0.68 -31.31
C SER A 119 11.94 -1.61 -31.12
N ALA A 120 12.14 -2.53 -32.06
CA ALA A 120 13.30 -3.43 -32.11
C ALA A 120 14.61 -2.67 -32.33
N LEU A 121 14.58 -1.59 -33.12
CA LEU A 121 15.74 -0.72 -33.35
C LEU A 121 16.16 0.02 -32.08
N GLN A 122 15.20 0.40 -31.21
CA GLN A 122 15.51 1.09 -29.94
C GLN A 122 15.95 0.12 -28.86
N ALA A 123 15.26 -1.02 -28.71
CA ALA A 123 15.57 -2.03 -27.70
C ALA A 123 16.97 -2.60 -27.85
N GLU A 124 17.38 -2.88 -29.07
CA GLU A 124 18.66 -3.52 -29.43
C GLU A 124 19.70 -2.54 -29.96
N HIS A 125 19.53 -1.25 -29.70
CA HIS A 125 20.42 -0.18 -30.21
C HIS A 125 21.90 -0.37 -29.80
N LYS A 126 22.15 -0.96 -28.65
CA LYS A 126 23.51 -1.18 -28.10
C LYS A 126 24.12 -2.51 -28.54
N ASP A 127 23.33 -3.40 -29.13
CA ASP A 127 23.80 -4.71 -29.54
C ASP A 127 24.48 -4.64 -30.90
N PRO A 128 25.63 -5.30 -31.06
CA PRO A 128 26.34 -5.35 -32.35
C PRO A 128 25.43 -5.87 -33.45
N ALA A 129 25.29 -5.14 -34.56
CA ALA A 129 24.41 -5.51 -35.66
C ALA A 129 25.07 -5.26 -37.03
N ASN A 130 24.80 -6.14 -37.97
CA ASN A 130 25.18 -5.93 -39.37
C ASN A 130 24.02 -5.28 -40.15
N ALA A 131 24.31 -4.75 -41.35
CA ALA A 131 23.31 -4.04 -42.16
C ALA A 131 22.05 -4.87 -42.46
N ALA A 132 22.16 -6.21 -42.61
CA ALA A 132 21.01 -7.07 -42.86
C ALA A 132 20.14 -7.25 -41.62
N GLN A 133 20.72 -7.22 -40.41
CA GLN A 133 19.98 -7.25 -39.16
C GLN A 133 19.25 -5.92 -38.91
N ILE A 134 19.94 -4.80 -39.13
CA ILE A 134 19.35 -3.45 -39.04
C ILE A 134 18.19 -3.31 -40.05
N GLY A 135 18.34 -3.78 -41.28
CA GLY A 135 17.25 -3.78 -42.26
C GLY A 135 16.03 -4.60 -41.83
N ARG A 136 16.22 -5.79 -41.23
CA ARG A 136 15.09 -6.58 -40.71
C ARG A 136 14.40 -5.90 -39.53
N ARG A 137 15.16 -5.29 -38.61
CA ARG A 137 14.59 -4.51 -37.48
C ARG A 137 13.83 -3.29 -38.04
N ALA A 138 14.37 -2.61 -39.07
CA ALA A 138 13.70 -1.47 -39.68
C ALA A 138 12.38 -1.86 -40.37
N SER A 139 12.31 -3.03 -41.02
CA SER A 139 11.06 -3.53 -41.61
C SER A 139 10.05 -3.90 -40.51
N ALA A 140 10.48 -4.56 -39.42
CA ALA A 140 9.61 -4.87 -38.31
C ALA A 140 9.08 -3.61 -37.61
N ASP A 141 9.93 -2.60 -37.43
CA ASP A 141 9.53 -1.32 -36.86
C ASP A 141 8.61 -0.50 -37.79
N ALA A 142 8.75 -0.63 -39.12
CA ALA A 142 7.82 -0.03 -40.08
C ALA A 142 6.42 -0.68 -39.98
N GLU A 143 6.35 -2.01 -39.85
CA GLU A 143 5.10 -2.74 -39.61
C GLU A 143 4.48 -2.33 -38.28
N LEU A 144 5.26 -2.28 -37.22
CA LEU A 144 4.81 -1.82 -35.90
C LEU A 144 4.23 -0.39 -35.96
N LEU A 145 4.93 0.54 -36.61
CA LEU A 145 4.44 1.92 -36.72
C LEU A 145 3.16 2.01 -37.57
N THR A 146 3.04 1.20 -38.62
CA THR A 146 1.81 1.08 -39.40
C THR A 146 0.65 0.56 -38.58
N GLU A 147 0.87 -0.46 -37.71
CA GLU A 147 -0.15 -0.98 -36.79
C GLU A 147 -0.57 0.06 -35.75
N LEU A 148 0.38 0.79 -35.19
CA LEU A 148 0.09 1.87 -34.23
C LEU A 148 -0.71 3.00 -34.91
N LEU A 149 -0.38 3.38 -36.13
CA LEU A 149 -1.14 4.36 -36.90
C LEU A 149 -2.57 3.89 -37.20
N ARG A 150 -2.75 2.61 -37.57
CA ARG A 150 -4.08 2.02 -37.78
C ARG A 150 -4.89 2.00 -36.47
N ALA A 151 -4.25 1.72 -35.34
CA ALA A 151 -4.90 1.77 -34.04
C ALA A 151 -5.39 3.19 -33.65
N GLN A 152 -4.78 4.24 -34.24
CA GLN A 152 -5.18 5.64 -34.10
C GLN A 152 -6.13 6.11 -35.23
N GLY A 153 -6.63 5.16 -36.07
CA GLY A 153 -7.62 5.44 -37.07
C GLY A 153 -7.05 5.84 -38.43
N TYR A 154 -5.76 5.69 -38.67
CA TYR A 154 -5.11 5.94 -39.98
C TYR A 154 -4.98 4.64 -40.74
N TYR A 155 -6.07 4.16 -41.36
CA TYR A 155 -6.13 2.84 -42.01
C TYR A 155 -5.39 2.77 -43.36
N ASP A 156 -5.17 3.90 -44.01
CA ASP A 156 -4.39 4.00 -45.24
C ASP A 156 -2.90 4.29 -44.97
N ALA A 157 -2.48 4.23 -43.71
CA ALA A 157 -1.10 4.51 -43.33
C ALA A 157 -0.13 3.55 -44.04
N ASP A 158 0.93 4.13 -44.62
CA ASP A 158 2.07 3.43 -45.18
C ASP A 158 3.36 3.93 -44.55
N VAL A 159 4.27 3.01 -44.23
CA VAL A 159 5.54 3.33 -43.57
C VAL A 159 6.68 2.64 -44.32
N GLU A 160 7.51 3.43 -45.00
CA GLU A 160 8.66 2.93 -45.72
C GLU A 160 9.93 3.07 -44.86
N PRO A 161 10.65 1.96 -44.59
CA PRO A 161 11.97 2.04 -43.99
C PRO A 161 13.02 2.43 -45.03
N ARG A 162 13.77 3.51 -44.77
CA ARG A 162 14.89 3.97 -45.60
C ARG A 162 16.18 3.92 -44.78
N THR A 163 17.24 3.46 -45.38
CA THR A 163 18.55 3.42 -44.74
C THR A 163 19.55 4.19 -45.59
N GLU A 164 20.16 5.21 -44.98
CA GLU A 164 21.16 6.05 -45.61
C GLU A 164 22.50 5.93 -44.88
N LYS A 165 23.60 5.77 -45.62
CA LYS A 165 24.93 5.74 -45.00
C LYS A 165 25.51 7.14 -44.98
N VAL A 166 25.76 7.69 -43.79
CA VAL A 166 26.37 9.01 -43.61
C VAL A 166 27.69 8.82 -42.84
N GLY A 167 28.80 8.83 -43.56
CA GLY A 167 30.12 8.50 -42.98
C GLY A 167 30.21 7.03 -42.57
N ASP A 168 30.51 6.77 -41.29
CA ASP A 168 30.59 5.43 -40.71
C ASP A 168 29.30 5.00 -39.97
N GLU A 169 28.25 5.85 -39.94
CA GLU A 169 26.98 5.57 -39.29
C GLU A 169 25.87 5.30 -40.34
N LEU A 170 24.91 4.44 -39.95
CA LEU A 170 23.74 4.14 -40.75
C LEU A 170 22.54 4.91 -40.15
N HIS A 171 21.92 5.77 -40.94
CA HIS A 171 20.70 6.46 -40.59
C HIS A 171 19.51 5.64 -41.08
N VAL A 172 18.69 5.16 -40.13
CA VAL A 172 17.43 4.47 -40.40
C VAL A 172 16.31 5.50 -40.27
N VAL A 173 15.65 5.80 -41.37
CA VAL A 173 14.50 6.72 -41.42
C VAL A 173 13.25 5.89 -41.68
N LEU A 174 12.28 5.94 -40.81
CA LEU A 174 10.93 5.42 -41.03
C LEU A 174 10.08 6.58 -41.58
N ALA A 175 9.88 6.60 -42.89
CA ALA A 175 9.08 7.61 -43.57
C ALA A 175 7.60 7.19 -43.51
N ALA A 176 6.81 7.83 -42.66
CA ALA A 176 5.40 7.54 -42.53
C ALA A 176 4.55 8.50 -43.38
N ASP A 177 3.60 7.94 -44.12
CA ASP A 177 2.48 8.64 -44.72
C ASP A 177 1.18 8.15 -44.01
N PRO A 178 0.67 8.87 -43.02
CA PRO A 178 -0.51 8.44 -42.29
C PRO A 178 -1.79 8.39 -43.10
N GLY A 179 -1.89 9.17 -44.14
CA GLY A 179 -3.15 9.37 -44.87
C GLY A 179 -4.21 10.10 -44.02
N PRO A 180 -5.50 10.05 -44.41
CA PRO A 180 -6.59 10.66 -43.65
C PRO A 180 -6.99 9.84 -42.44
N GLN A 181 -7.35 10.52 -41.35
CA GLN A 181 -7.91 9.84 -40.16
C GLN A 181 -9.39 9.48 -40.39
N TYR A 182 -9.72 8.21 -40.21
CA TYR A 182 -11.08 7.69 -40.37
C TYR A 182 -11.97 8.08 -39.20
N ARG A 183 -13.28 8.25 -39.45
CA ARG A 183 -14.29 8.61 -38.46
C ARG A 183 -15.46 7.64 -38.51
N PHE A 184 -16.13 7.48 -37.35
CA PHE A 184 -17.34 6.66 -37.28
C PHE A 184 -18.51 7.33 -37.99
N ALA A 185 -19.09 6.66 -38.99
CA ALA A 185 -20.37 7.02 -39.63
C ALA A 185 -21.55 6.55 -38.74
N SER A 186 -21.44 5.32 -38.19
CA SER A 186 -22.43 4.76 -37.27
C SER A 186 -21.76 4.00 -36.13
N VAL A 187 -22.42 4.02 -34.97
CA VAL A 187 -22.02 3.25 -33.79
C VAL A 187 -23.27 2.60 -33.23
N GLU A 188 -23.39 1.30 -33.41
CA GLU A 188 -24.56 0.52 -33.06
C GLU A 188 -24.27 -0.45 -31.91
N LEU A 189 -25.14 -0.46 -30.90
CA LEU A 189 -25.09 -1.37 -29.76
C LEU A 189 -26.35 -2.24 -29.73
N PRO A 190 -26.48 -3.21 -30.69
CA PRO A 190 -27.71 -3.99 -30.81
C PRO A 190 -27.93 -4.82 -29.54
N GLY A 191 -29.18 -4.82 -29.06
CA GLY A 191 -29.60 -5.49 -27.84
C GLY A 191 -29.50 -4.66 -26.54
N LEU A 192 -28.88 -3.48 -26.56
CA LEU A 192 -28.78 -2.61 -25.39
C LEU A 192 -30.17 -2.08 -24.94
N ASP A 193 -31.12 -1.95 -25.86
CA ASP A 193 -32.50 -1.52 -25.55
C ASP A 193 -33.22 -2.47 -24.58
N ALA A 194 -32.78 -3.74 -24.49
CA ALA A 194 -33.28 -4.69 -23.50
C ALA A 194 -32.99 -4.29 -22.05
N ALA A 195 -32.05 -3.34 -21.81
CA ALA A 195 -31.81 -2.75 -20.50
C ALA A 195 -32.94 -1.77 -20.07
N GLY A 196 -33.91 -1.47 -20.93
CA GLY A 196 -35.07 -0.64 -20.62
C GLY A 196 -34.70 0.79 -20.28
N PRO A 197 -35.16 1.36 -19.14
CA PRO A 197 -34.94 2.77 -18.80
C PRO A 197 -33.46 3.16 -18.67
N ASP A 198 -32.57 2.21 -18.40
CA ASP A 198 -31.14 2.45 -18.20
C ASP A 198 -30.35 2.50 -19.52
N SER A 199 -30.96 2.13 -20.66
CA SER A 199 -30.30 2.01 -21.96
C SER A 199 -29.61 3.30 -22.40
N ALA A 200 -30.21 4.47 -22.21
CA ALA A 200 -29.62 5.76 -22.57
C ALA A 200 -28.35 6.04 -21.77
N ARG A 201 -28.38 5.84 -20.45
CA ARG A 201 -27.21 6.02 -19.57
C ARG A 201 -26.09 5.02 -19.86
N LEU A 202 -26.45 3.78 -20.16
CA LEU A 202 -25.51 2.74 -20.55
C LEU A 202 -24.89 3.07 -21.92
N ARG A 203 -25.67 3.62 -22.87
CA ARG A 203 -25.17 4.10 -24.15
C ARG A 203 -24.13 5.22 -23.95
N ASP A 204 -24.39 6.17 -23.05
CA ASP A 204 -23.46 7.25 -22.73
C ASP A 204 -22.16 6.72 -22.06
N ALA A 205 -22.23 5.63 -21.31
CA ALA A 205 -21.04 4.99 -20.72
C ALA A 205 -20.08 4.41 -21.77
N PHE A 206 -20.56 3.99 -22.92
CA PHE A 206 -19.72 3.56 -24.04
C PHE A 206 -18.89 4.71 -24.62
N ALA A 207 -19.36 5.93 -24.50
CA ALA A 207 -18.77 7.19 -24.88
C ALA A 207 -18.55 7.41 -26.38
N VAL A 208 -18.10 6.42 -27.18
CA VAL A 208 -17.84 6.56 -28.62
C VAL A 208 -19.11 6.88 -29.40
N LYS A 209 -19.05 7.90 -30.29
CA LYS A 209 -20.20 8.44 -31.02
C LYS A 209 -19.91 8.55 -32.52
N PRO A 210 -20.94 8.60 -33.38
CA PRO A 210 -20.75 8.98 -34.77
C PRO A 210 -20.06 10.34 -34.89
N GLY A 211 -19.06 10.42 -35.79
CA GLY A 211 -18.20 11.59 -35.98
C GLY A 211 -16.87 11.53 -35.21
N ASP A 212 -16.75 10.69 -34.19
CA ASP A 212 -15.48 10.50 -33.46
C ASP A 212 -14.45 9.77 -34.35
N PRO A 213 -13.13 9.99 -34.16
CA PRO A 213 -12.10 9.25 -34.85
C PRO A 213 -12.14 7.76 -34.45
N VAL A 214 -11.71 6.89 -35.39
CA VAL A 214 -11.71 5.43 -35.18
C VAL A 214 -10.46 5.01 -34.39
N ILE A 215 -10.44 5.31 -33.10
CA ILE A 215 -9.33 4.97 -32.21
C ILE A 215 -9.65 3.64 -31.49
N ALA A 216 -8.82 2.61 -31.73
CA ALA A 216 -9.03 1.28 -31.16
C ALA A 216 -9.06 1.30 -29.62
N GLY A 217 -8.18 2.10 -29.01
CA GLY A 217 -8.14 2.30 -27.55
C GLY A 217 -9.46 2.81 -26.98
N ASP A 218 -10.12 3.76 -27.63
CA ASP A 218 -11.40 4.34 -27.20
C ASP A 218 -12.53 3.33 -27.28
N VAL A 219 -12.56 2.50 -28.33
CA VAL A 219 -13.57 1.44 -28.47
C VAL A 219 -13.41 0.38 -27.41
N ILE A 220 -12.17 -0.06 -27.12
CA ILE A 220 -11.87 -1.03 -26.06
C ILE A 220 -12.23 -0.44 -24.68
N ALA A 221 -11.81 0.78 -24.40
CA ALA A 221 -12.13 1.48 -23.15
C ALA A 221 -13.64 1.66 -22.98
N GLY A 222 -14.35 2.03 -24.04
CA GLY A 222 -15.80 2.12 -24.09
C GLY A 222 -16.48 0.79 -23.78
N GLY A 223 -16.02 -0.31 -24.35
CA GLY A 223 -16.52 -1.66 -24.07
C GLY A 223 -16.34 -2.08 -22.61
N ILE A 224 -15.18 -1.78 -22.04
CA ILE A 224 -14.91 -2.00 -20.60
C ILE A 224 -15.83 -1.13 -19.73
N ALA A 225 -15.96 0.15 -20.04
CA ALA A 225 -16.81 1.08 -19.31
C ALA A 225 -18.29 0.68 -19.38
N LEU A 226 -18.77 0.23 -20.55
CA LEU A 226 -20.14 -0.28 -20.71
C LEU A 226 -20.35 -1.56 -19.87
N THR A 227 -19.40 -2.48 -19.87
CA THR A 227 -19.47 -3.72 -19.05
C THR A 227 -19.53 -3.38 -17.56
N GLN A 228 -18.71 -2.43 -17.11
CA GLN A 228 -18.73 -1.95 -15.72
C GLN A 228 -20.08 -1.27 -15.40
N ALA A 229 -20.58 -0.42 -16.28
CA ALA A 229 -21.86 0.26 -16.09
C ALA A 229 -23.02 -0.72 -16.01
N LEU A 230 -23.06 -1.75 -16.87
CA LEU A 230 -24.04 -2.82 -16.82
C LEU A 230 -24.00 -3.54 -15.45
N GLY A 231 -22.80 -3.88 -14.97
CA GLY A 231 -22.63 -4.49 -13.65
C GLY A 231 -23.07 -3.59 -12.49
N GLU A 232 -22.90 -2.29 -12.59
CA GLU A 232 -23.36 -1.31 -11.57
C GLU A 232 -24.88 -1.08 -11.58
N GLU A 233 -25.53 -1.23 -12.75
CA GLU A 233 -26.98 -1.11 -12.87
C GLU A 233 -27.73 -2.41 -12.53
N GLY A 234 -27.01 -3.46 -12.14
CA GLY A 234 -27.63 -4.69 -11.66
C GLY A 234 -27.69 -5.83 -12.69
N PHE A 235 -27.11 -5.67 -13.85
CA PHE A 235 -27.09 -6.71 -14.88
C PHE A 235 -25.92 -7.68 -14.65
N ALA A 236 -26.12 -8.64 -13.76
CA ALA A 236 -25.09 -9.57 -13.32
C ALA A 236 -24.61 -10.55 -14.41
N GLU A 237 -25.45 -10.84 -15.39
CA GLU A 237 -25.16 -11.75 -16.50
C GLU A 237 -24.90 -11.02 -17.82
N ALA A 238 -24.67 -9.70 -17.77
CA ALA A 238 -24.43 -8.91 -18.95
C ALA A 238 -23.21 -9.41 -19.73
N LYS A 239 -23.37 -9.48 -21.04
CA LYS A 239 -22.31 -9.85 -21.99
C LYS A 239 -22.21 -8.77 -23.05
N VAL A 240 -21.04 -8.22 -23.21
CA VAL A 240 -20.66 -7.39 -24.36
C VAL A 240 -19.93 -8.30 -25.32
N GLY A 241 -20.40 -8.37 -26.56
CA GLY A 241 -19.83 -9.23 -27.61
C GLY A 241 -18.55 -8.67 -28.20
N GLU A 242 -18.08 -9.32 -29.26
CA GLU A 242 -16.92 -8.84 -29.99
C GLU A 242 -17.28 -7.60 -30.81
N GLN A 243 -16.35 -6.66 -30.89
CA GLN A 243 -16.49 -5.46 -31.71
C GLN A 243 -16.26 -5.79 -33.18
N ASP A 244 -17.14 -5.33 -34.04
CA ASP A 244 -17.01 -5.42 -35.50
C ASP A 244 -16.90 -4.00 -36.06
N ILE A 245 -15.72 -3.70 -36.65
CA ILE A 245 -15.42 -2.39 -37.26
C ILE A 245 -15.20 -2.60 -38.75
N VAL A 246 -16.13 -2.10 -39.53
CA VAL A 246 -16.06 -2.14 -40.99
C VAL A 246 -15.64 -0.78 -41.49
N VAL A 247 -14.49 -0.70 -42.17
CA VAL A 247 -13.93 0.53 -42.76
C VAL A 247 -14.22 0.63 -44.24
N ASN A 248 -14.50 1.83 -44.73
CA ASN A 248 -14.67 2.15 -46.17
C ASN A 248 -13.56 3.11 -46.59
N HIS A 249 -12.61 2.58 -47.40
CA HIS A 249 -11.47 3.34 -47.92
C HIS A 249 -11.82 4.44 -48.90
N GLN A 250 -13.01 4.40 -49.55
CA GLN A 250 -13.43 5.47 -50.49
C GLN A 250 -13.97 6.70 -49.77
N THR A 251 -14.62 6.49 -48.61
CA THR A 251 -15.26 7.59 -47.90
C THR A 251 -14.50 7.99 -46.62
N HIS A 252 -13.48 7.22 -46.25
CA HIS A 252 -12.71 7.32 -44.99
C HIS A 252 -13.63 7.29 -43.73
N LEU A 253 -14.69 6.48 -43.82
CA LEU A 253 -15.66 6.29 -42.76
C LEU A 253 -15.66 4.83 -42.25
N ALA A 254 -16.03 4.63 -41.01
CA ALA A 254 -16.18 3.30 -40.44
C ALA A 254 -17.56 3.14 -39.76
N SER A 255 -18.02 1.91 -39.70
CA SER A 255 -19.21 1.50 -38.90
C SER A 255 -18.76 0.57 -37.80
N LEU A 256 -19.20 0.86 -36.57
CA LEU A 256 -18.97 -0.01 -35.42
C LEU A 256 -20.26 -0.70 -35.03
N THR A 257 -20.21 -2.01 -34.88
CA THR A 257 -21.29 -2.83 -34.29
C THR A 257 -20.74 -3.58 -33.08
N LEU A 258 -21.32 -3.37 -31.90
CA LEU A 258 -20.97 -4.04 -30.65
C LEU A 258 -22.22 -4.66 -30.01
N PRO A 259 -22.47 -5.97 -30.18
CA PRO A 259 -23.63 -6.63 -29.61
C PRO A 259 -23.63 -6.61 -28.07
N VAL A 260 -24.76 -6.29 -27.47
CA VAL A 260 -24.92 -6.25 -26.02
C VAL A 260 -26.09 -7.12 -25.58
N HIS A 261 -25.85 -7.97 -24.59
CA HIS A 261 -26.88 -8.79 -23.98
C HIS A 261 -26.94 -8.49 -22.48
N PRO A 262 -27.76 -7.55 -22.03
CA PRO A 262 -27.81 -7.13 -20.62
C PRO A 262 -28.25 -8.27 -19.67
N GLY A 263 -29.18 -9.13 -20.09
CA GLY A 263 -29.83 -10.08 -19.19
C GLY A 263 -30.83 -9.41 -18.23
N PRO A 264 -31.34 -10.13 -17.23
CA PRO A 264 -32.27 -9.56 -16.24
C PRO A 264 -31.54 -8.75 -15.17
N VAL A 265 -32.21 -7.76 -14.59
CA VAL A 265 -31.76 -7.07 -13.39
C VAL A 265 -31.79 -8.03 -12.20
N ALA A 266 -30.67 -8.17 -11.50
CA ALA A 266 -30.45 -9.14 -10.46
C ALA A 266 -30.38 -8.51 -9.05
N ARG A 267 -30.59 -9.38 -8.05
CA ARG A 267 -30.35 -9.08 -6.63
C ARG A 267 -29.38 -10.09 -6.04
N PHE A 268 -28.63 -9.70 -5.03
CA PHE A 268 -27.76 -10.60 -4.30
C PHE A 268 -28.55 -11.70 -3.60
N GLY A 269 -28.13 -12.95 -3.81
CA GLY A 269 -28.63 -14.15 -3.18
C GLY A 269 -27.82 -14.56 -1.96
N THR A 270 -27.57 -15.85 -1.83
CA THR A 270 -26.82 -16.46 -0.72
C THR A 270 -25.33 -16.51 -1.04
N ILE A 271 -24.48 -16.32 -0.03
CA ILE A 271 -23.04 -16.52 -0.15
C ILE A 271 -22.72 -17.96 0.22
N HIS A 272 -22.10 -18.70 -0.71
CA HIS A 272 -21.55 -20.04 -0.50
C HIS A 272 -20.03 -19.95 -0.47
N VAL A 273 -19.41 -20.69 0.46
CA VAL A 273 -17.95 -20.70 0.60
C VAL A 273 -17.43 -22.12 0.42
N SER A 274 -16.45 -22.30 -0.44
CA SER A 274 -15.84 -23.56 -0.80
C SER A 274 -14.31 -23.54 -0.70
N GLY A 275 -13.66 -24.68 -0.92
CA GLY A 275 -12.22 -24.82 -0.80
C GLY A 275 -11.77 -25.20 0.62
N ARG A 276 -10.70 -24.59 1.11
CA ARG A 276 -10.19 -24.71 2.49
C ARG A 276 -10.27 -23.35 3.18
N PRO A 277 -11.48 -22.84 3.44
CA PRO A 277 -11.64 -21.48 3.91
C PRO A 277 -11.08 -21.30 5.34
N PRO A 278 -10.35 -20.22 5.63
CA PRO A 278 -9.91 -19.89 6.97
C PRO A 278 -11.07 -19.42 7.86
N PHE A 279 -12.26 -19.16 7.29
CA PHE A 279 -13.47 -18.72 7.99
C PHE A 279 -14.75 -19.09 7.24
N SER A 280 -15.89 -19.08 7.94
CA SER A 280 -17.19 -19.52 7.45
C SER A 280 -17.87 -18.54 6.50
N ALA A 281 -18.91 -18.99 5.77
CA ALA A 281 -19.76 -18.14 4.94
C ALA A 281 -20.42 -16.98 5.74
N HIS A 282 -20.77 -17.23 7.00
CA HIS A 282 -21.27 -16.17 7.90
C HIS A 282 -20.25 -15.04 8.08
N HIS A 283 -18.97 -15.38 8.25
CA HIS A 283 -17.93 -14.37 8.39
C HIS A 283 -17.66 -13.62 7.08
N VAL A 284 -17.69 -14.32 5.94
CA VAL A 284 -17.64 -13.67 4.61
C VAL A 284 -18.80 -12.68 4.44
N ALA A 285 -20.00 -13.02 4.93
CA ALA A 285 -21.14 -12.10 4.89
C ALA A 285 -20.96 -10.87 5.80
N ILE A 286 -20.21 -10.97 6.91
CA ILE A 286 -19.83 -9.79 7.73
C ILE A 286 -18.86 -8.88 6.96
N ILE A 287 -17.93 -9.47 6.19
CA ILE A 287 -16.96 -8.74 5.37
C ILE A 287 -17.65 -8.09 4.15
N ALA A 288 -18.68 -8.70 3.59
CA ALA A 288 -19.41 -8.17 2.43
C ALA A 288 -20.12 -6.84 2.76
N ARG A 289 -20.17 -5.93 1.78
CA ARG A 289 -20.92 -4.66 1.87
C ARG A 289 -22.30 -4.75 1.21
N PHE A 290 -22.84 -5.95 1.10
CA PHE A 290 -24.18 -6.21 0.61
C PHE A 290 -24.84 -7.29 1.45
N ARG A 291 -26.16 -7.34 1.41
CA ARG A 291 -27.00 -8.33 2.06
C ARG A 291 -27.84 -9.06 1.02
N ARG A 292 -28.30 -10.25 1.35
CA ARG A 292 -29.29 -10.95 0.54
C ARG A 292 -30.50 -10.06 0.24
N GLY A 293 -30.85 -9.95 -1.03
CA GLY A 293 -31.97 -9.11 -1.51
C GLY A 293 -31.58 -7.68 -1.90
N ASP A 294 -30.38 -7.22 -1.58
CA ASP A 294 -29.87 -5.93 -2.08
C ASP A 294 -29.75 -5.95 -3.61
N PRO A 295 -29.90 -4.81 -4.31
CA PRO A 295 -29.58 -4.72 -5.73
C PRO A 295 -28.16 -5.19 -6.02
N PHE A 296 -27.98 -5.97 -7.05
CA PHE A 296 -26.65 -6.40 -7.49
C PHE A 296 -25.82 -5.19 -7.93
N LYS A 297 -24.54 -5.21 -7.60
CA LYS A 297 -23.52 -4.27 -8.08
C LYS A 297 -22.19 -4.95 -8.16
N GLN A 298 -21.54 -4.91 -9.33
CA GLN A 298 -20.26 -5.52 -9.55
C GLN A 298 -19.17 -4.97 -8.61
N SER A 299 -19.17 -3.65 -8.39
CA SER A 299 -18.23 -3.00 -7.47
C SER A 299 -18.25 -3.55 -6.05
N LYS A 300 -19.39 -4.05 -5.58
CA LYS A 300 -19.50 -4.71 -4.26
C LYS A 300 -18.83 -6.09 -4.22
N LEU A 301 -18.83 -6.83 -5.34
CA LEU A 301 -18.07 -8.10 -5.45
C LEU A 301 -16.57 -7.84 -5.50
N ASP A 302 -16.15 -6.83 -6.24
CA ASP A 302 -14.73 -6.44 -6.32
C ASP A 302 -14.23 -5.91 -4.97
N ASP A 303 -15.08 -5.20 -4.25
CA ASP A 303 -14.83 -4.79 -2.87
C ASP A 303 -14.68 -6.00 -1.94
N LEU A 304 -15.57 -7.00 -2.05
CA LEU A 304 -15.48 -8.23 -1.27
C LEU A 304 -14.18 -8.99 -1.56
N ARG A 305 -13.79 -9.15 -2.83
CA ARG A 305 -12.54 -9.80 -3.21
C ARG A 305 -11.33 -9.11 -2.59
N ARG A 306 -11.24 -7.78 -2.73
CA ARG A 306 -10.16 -7.00 -2.13
C ARG A 306 -10.14 -7.12 -0.61
N ALA A 307 -11.32 -7.11 0.02
CA ALA A 307 -11.43 -7.23 1.47
C ALA A 307 -11.01 -8.60 2.00
N LEU A 308 -11.34 -9.69 1.28
CA LEU A 308 -10.90 -11.03 1.63
C LEU A 308 -9.39 -11.18 1.53
N ILE A 309 -8.77 -10.68 0.46
CA ILE A 309 -7.30 -10.65 0.30
C ILE A 309 -6.66 -9.79 1.39
N ALA A 310 -7.27 -8.65 1.74
CA ALA A 310 -6.78 -7.75 2.78
C ALA A 310 -6.76 -8.37 4.20
N THR A 311 -7.50 -9.46 4.44
CA THR A 311 -7.40 -10.21 5.70
C THR A 311 -6.02 -10.84 5.90
N THR A 312 -5.25 -11.02 4.82
CA THR A 312 -3.96 -11.75 4.75
C THR A 312 -4.04 -13.21 5.19
N LEU A 313 -5.25 -13.75 5.34
CA LEU A 313 -5.51 -15.16 5.65
C LEU A 313 -5.83 -15.98 4.41
N VAL A 314 -6.04 -15.31 3.27
CA VAL A 314 -6.29 -15.92 1.96
C VAL A 314 -5.23 -15.46 0.97
N ALA A 315 -4.67 -16.42 0.24
CA ALA A 315 -3.72 -16.17 -0.85
C ALA A 315 -4.47 -15.82 -2.15
N GLY A 316 -5.69 -16.37 -2.33
CA GLY A 316 -6.56 -16.11 -3.46
C GLY A 316 -8.04 -16.20 -3.08
N ALA A 317 -8.86 -15.37 -3.73
CA ALA A 317 -10.32 -15.38 -3.62
C ALA A 317 -10.92 -15.39 -5.02
N ASP A 318 -11.45 -16.54 -5.45
CA ASP A 318 -12.23 -16.67 -6.68
C ASP A 318 -13.71 -16.49 -6.33
N ILE A 319 -14.32 -15.44 -6.90
CA ILE A 319 -15.73 -15.09 -6.65
C ILE A 319 -16.48 -15.24 -7.95
N LYS A 320 -17.47 -16.11 -7.98
CA LYS A 320 -18.34 -16.36 -9.12
C LYS A 320 -19.79 -16.07 -8.79
N THR A 321 -20.48 -15.53 -9.75
CA THR A 321 -21.93 -15.34 -9.71
C THR A 321 -22.61 -16.58 -10.25
N VAL A 322 -23.60 -17.08 -9.53
CA VAL A 322 -24.43 -18.23 -9.95
C VAL A 322 -25.87 -17.76 -10.07
N PRO A 323 -26.39 -17.64 -11.31
CA PRO A 323 -27.75 -17.19 -11.51
C PRO A 323 -28.76 -18.19 -11.01
N VAL A 324 -29.75 -17.73 -10.24
CA VAL A 324 -30.91 -18.50 -9.77
C VAL A 324 -32.19 -17.74 -10.10
N GLN A 325 -33.33 -18.40 -10.08
CA GLN A 325 -34.62 -17.79 -10.39
C GLN A 325 -34.67 -17.07 -11.75
N GLY A 326 -34.03 -17.65 -12.78
CA GLY A 326 -33.99 -17.07 -14.12
C GLY A 326 -33.11 -15.80 -14.19
N GLY A 327 -32.04 -15.74 -13.40
CA GLY A 327 -31.07 -14.63 -13.39
C GLY A 327 -31.49 -13.41 -12.56
N ARG A 328 -32.69 -13.41 -11.96
CA ARG A 328 -33.17 -12.30 -11.11
C ARG A 328 -32.54 -12.28 -9.71
N VAL A 329 -31.98 -13.39 -9.29
CA VAL A 329 -31.20 -13.54 -8.06
C VAL A 329 -29.88 -14.18 -8.44
N VAL A 330 -28.80 -13.72 -7.82
CA VAL A 330 -27.45 -14.23 -8.09
C VAL A 330 -26.84 -14.66 -6.77
N ASP A 331 -26.67 -15.96 -6.61
CA ASP A 331 -25.89 -16.51 -5.49
C ASP A 331 -24.41 -16.28 -5.74
N ILE A 332 -23.66 -16.15 -4.68
CA ILE A 332 -22.23 -15.79 -4.73
C ILE A 332 -21.41 -16.97 -4.23
N ASP A 333 -20.75 -17.66 -5.14
CA ASP A 333 -19.80 -18.73 -4.81
C ASP A 333 -18.41 -18.14 -4.59
N VAL A 334 -17.90 -18.28 -3.37
CA VAL A 334 -16.58 -17.78 -2.95
C VAL A 334 -15.68 -18.98 -2.68
N ARG A 335 -14.70 -19.19 -3.52
CA ARG A 335 -13.62 -20.15 -3.28
C ARG A 335 -12.42 -19.45 -2.66
N LEU A 336 -11.98 -19.94 -1.50
CA LEU A 336 -10.88 -19.36 -0.75
C LEU A 336 -9.70 -20.33 -0.68
N ASP A 337 -8.53 -19.84 -1.05
CA ASP A 337 -7.26 -20.54 -0.89
C ASP A 337 -6.52 -19.94 0.32
N PRO A 338 -6.20 -20.72 1.36
CA PRO A 338 -5.61 -20.20 2.58
C PRO A 338 -4.17 -19.73 2.37
N ALA A 339 -3.80 -18.63 3.04
CA ALA A 339 -2.43 -18.18 3.17
C ALA A 339 -1.78 -18.70 4.47
N PRO A 340 -0.45 -18.74 4.57
CA PRO A 340 0.24 -19.04 5.82
C PRO A 340 -0.21 -18.12 6.95
N SER A 341 -0.58 -18.66 8.12
CA SER A 341 -1.12 -17.87 9.23
C SER A 341 -0.05 -17.21 10.10
N HIS A 342 1.18 -17.70 10.05
CA HIS A 342 2.27 -17.22 10.91
C HIS A 342 3.11 -16.15 10.24
N THR A 343 3.55 -15.16 11.03
CA THR A 343 4.49 -14.11 10.60
C THR A 343 5.50 -13.88 11.70
N ILE A 344 6.77 -13.78 11.32
CA ILE A 344 7.84 -13.27 12.18
C ILE A 344 8.27 -11.95 11.58
N ALA A 345 8.33 -10.90 12.40
CA ALA A 345 8.79 -9.59 11.98
C ALA A 345 9.88 -9.09 12.94
N GLY A 346 10.81 -8.33 12.41
CA GLY A 346 11.87 -7.66 13.17
C GLY A 346 12.02 -6.22 12.71
N GLU A 347 12.34 -5.33 13.64
CA GLU A 347 12.61 -3.91 13.38
C GLU A 347 13.86 -3.47 14.13
N LEU A 348 14.70 -2.67 13.48
CA LEU A 348 15.83 -1.99 14.09
C LEU A 348 15.66 -0.48 13.90
N GLY A 349 15.87 0.26 14.97
CA GLY A 349 15.73 1.71 14.97
C GLY A 349 16.78 2.42 15.83
N TYR A 350 17.04 3.68 15.50
CA TYR A 350 17.86 4.58 16.30
C TYR A 350 17.26 5.99 16.29
N GLY A 351 17.23 6.64 17.44
CA GLY A 351 16.78 8.03 17.56
C GLY A 351 17.58 8.79 18.60
N THR A 352 17.89 10.06 18.32
CA THR A 352 18.56 10.95 19.28
C THR A 352 17.68 11.11 20.51
N GLY A 353 18.18 10.71 21.69
CA GLY A 353 17.47 10.73 22.98
C GLY A 353 16.61 9.48 23.26
N GLN A 354 16.32 8.63 22.27
CA GLN A 354 15.69 7.31 22.45
C GLN A 354 16.73 6.18 22.47
N GLY A 355 17.86 6.38 21.77
CA GLY A 355 18.90 5.37 21.63
C GLY A 355 18.59 4.32 20.58
N ALA A 356 19.30 3.19 20.66
CA ALA A 356 19.07 2.04 19.79
C ALA A 356 17.89 1.21 20.29
N ARG A 357 17.11 0.63 19.35
CA ARG A 357 15.97 -0.24 19.61
C ARG A 357 15.96 -1.40 18.63
N ALA A 358 15.75 -2.60 19.15
CA ALA A 358 15.45 -3.80 18.36
C ALA A 358 14.10 -4.34 18.82
N GLU A 359 13.25 -4.68 17.87
CA GLU A 359 11.94 -5.29 18.11
C GLU A 359 11.87 -6.61 17.35
N ALA A 360 11.29 -7.63 17.99
CA ALA A 360 10.92 -8.89 17.36
C ALA A 360 9.49 -9.24 17.72
N SER A 361 8.73 -9.73 16.76
CA SER A 361 7.37 -10.19 17.00
C SER A 361 7.07 -11.48 16.24
N TRP A 362 6.27 -12.31 16.87
CA TRP A 362 5.64 -13.49 16.28
C TRP A 362 4.14 -13.31 16.31
N THR A 363 3.48 -13.55 15.18
CA THR A 363 2.03 -13.43 15.05
C THR A 363 1.46 -14.69 14.42
N ASP A 364 0.45 -15.28 15.05
CA ASP A 364 -0.50 -16.17 14.39
C ASP A 364 -1.78 -15.36 14.07
N ARG A 365 -2.06 -15.18 12.78
CA ARG A 365 -3.13 -14.29 12.30
C ARG A 365 -4.54 -14.86 12.44
N ASN A 366 -4.67 -16.15 12.75
CA ASN A 366 -5.96 -16.82 12.91
C ASN A 366 -5.98 -17.78 14.10
N PHE A 367 -5.23 -17.45 15.16
CA PHE A 367 -5.14 -18.25 16.39
C PHE A 367 -6.52 -18.51 17.00
N PHE A 368 -7.40 -17.52 17.01
CA PHE A 368 -8.82 -17.67 17.34
C PHE A 368 -9.66 -17.38 16.11
N ASN A 369 -10.08 -18.42 15.40
CA ASN A 369 -10.92 -18.33 14.22
C ASN A 369 -12.30 -17.70 14.55
N PRO A 370 -12.82 -16.75 13.70
CA PRO A 370 -12.21 -16.13 12.51
C PRO A 370 -11.40 -14.85 12.85
N GLU A 371 -10.31 -14.63 12.11
CA GLU A 371 -9.49 -13.40 12.13
C GLU A 371 -9.01 -12.93 13.50
N GLY A 372 -8.94 -13.83 14.47
CA GLY A 372 -8.41 -13.55 15.80
C GLY A 372 -6.90 -13.79 15.82
N ALA A 373 -6.10 -12.74 15.55
CA ALA A 373 -4.65 -12.79 15.59
C ALA A 373 -4.12 -12.71 17.02
N LEU A 374 -3.14 -13.52 17.35
CA LEU A 374 -2.34 -13.44 18.55
C LEU A 374 -0.92 -13.03 18.19
N THR A 375 -0.47 -11.92 18.77
CA THR A 375 0.90 -11.42 18.58
C THR A 375 1.64 -11.42 19.91
N VAL A 376 2.82 -12.02 19.93
CA VAL A 376 3.80 -11.86 21.02
C VAL A 376 4.90 -10.96 20.51
N ARG A 377 5.20 -9.89 21.26
CA ARG A 377 6.16 -8.86 20.88
C ARG A 377 7.15 -8.59 21.97
N GLY A 378 8.43 -8.53 21.63
CA GLY A 378 9.51 -8.14 22.51
C GLY A 378 10.28 -6.95 21.95
N ILE A 379 10.58 -5.96 22.80
CA ILE A 379 11.44 -4.83 22.50
C ILE A 379 12.65 -4.87 23.42
N ALA A 380 13.84 -4.72 22.85
CA ALA A 380 15.08 -4.54 23.56
C ALA A 380 15.76 -3.26 23.05
N GLY A 381 15.81 -2.25 23.88
CA GLY A 381 16.37 -0.95 23.54
C GLY A 381 17.11 -0.28 24.67
N THR A 382 17.84 0.77 24.35
CA THR A 382 18.63 1.55 25.30
C THR A 382 17.72 2.20 26.36
N SER A 383 16.57 2.73 25.91
CA SER A 383 15.62 3.47 26.76
C SER A 383 14.31 2.74 27.00
N GLU A 384 14.06 1.61 26.34
CA GLU A 384 12.84 0.85 26.48
C GLU A 384 13.10 -0.66 26.35
N GLN A 385 12.57 -1.44 27.30
CA GLN A 385 12.41 -2.88 27.19
C GLN A 385 10.93 -3.19 27.37
N LEU A 386 10.36 -4.04 26.52
CA LEU A 386 8.94 -4.39 26.56
C LEU A 386 8.75 -5.86 26.18
N LEU A 387 7.86 -6.52 26.91
CA LEU A 387 7.26 -7.79 26.51
C LEU A 387 5.75 -7.62 26.51
N GLY A 388 5.11 -7.95 25.40
CA GLY A 388 3.67 -7.79 25.24
C GLY A 388 3.02 -8.94 24.50
N VAL A 389 1.76 -9.20 24.86
CA VAL A 389 0.86 -10.12 24.16
C VAL A 389 -0.35 -9.31 23.73
N GLN A 390 -0.69 -9.37 22.46
CA GLN A 390 -1.84 -8.69 21.88
C GLN A 390 -2.73 -9.71 21.17
N PHE A 391 -4.00 -9.69 21.48
CA PHE A 391 -5.05 -10.31 20.70
C PHE A 391 -5.76 -9.24 19.88
N ARG A 392 -5.87 -9.48 18.58
CA ARG A 392 -6.55 -8.58 17.64
C ARG A 392 -7.57 -9.37 16.83
N ARG A 393 -8.85 -8.97 16.87
CA ARG A 393 -9.89 -9.57 16.03
C ARG A 393 -10.42 -8.54 15.05
N SER A 394 -10.09 -8.73 13.78
CA SER A 394 -10.58 -7.89 12.67
C SER A 394 -12.03 -8.24 12.36
N ASN A 395 -12.74 -7.31 11.72
CA ASN A 395 -14.16 -7.44 11.35
C ASN A 395 -15.06 -7.90 12.53
N PHE A 396 -14.74 -7.40 13.75
CA PHE A 396 -15.46 -7.74 14.98
C PHE A 396 -16.86 -7.14 14.96
N LEU A 397 -17.89 -8.00 15.01
CA LEU A 397 -19.32 -7.67 14.91
C LEU A 397 -19.73 -7.04 13.57
N GLN A 398 -18.93 -6.17 13.01
CA GLN A 398 -19.16 -5.47 11.76
C GLN A 398 -17.84 -5.33 11.00
N ARG A 399 -17.94 -5.20 9.69
CA ARG A 399 -16.80 -4.91 8.85
C ARG A 399 -16.08 -3.63 9.30
N ASP A 400 -14.76 -3.64 9.21
CA ASP A 400 -13.86 -2.53 9.54
C ASP A 400 -13.77 -2.19 11.04
N GLN A 401 -14.44 -2.91 11.92
CA GLN A 401 -14.22 -2.82 13.36
C GLN A 401 -13.19 -3.84 13.81
N THR A 402 -12.31 -3.43 14.70
CA THR A 402 -11.28 -4.30 15.28
C THR A 402 -11.39 -4.26 16.80
N LEU A 403 -11.47 -5.42 17.41
CA LEU A 403 -11.29 -5.58 18.85
C LEU A 403 -9.82 -5.85 19.12
N ASN A 404 -9.20 -5.07 20.02
CA ASN A 404 -7.86 -5.31 20.53
C ASN A 404 -7.92 -5.55 22.03
N LEU A 405 -7.19 -6.57 22.49
CA LEU A 405 -6.89 -6.83 23.89
C LEU A 405 -5.39 -6.91 24.00
N GLN A 406 -4.81 -6.22 24.98
CA GLN A 406 -3.36 -6.17 25.18
C GLN A 406 -3.01 -6.36 26.64
N VAL A 407 -1.94 -7.11 26.88
CA VAL A 407 -1.24 -7.17 28.15
C VAL A 407 0.22 -6.96 27.87
N SER A 408 0.85 -6.03 28.59
CA SER A 408 2.28 -5.77 28.43
C SER A 408 2.97 -5.46 29.76
N ALA A 409 4.26 -5.78 29.81
CA ALA A 409 5.17 -5.35 30.86
C ALA A 409 6.32 -4.59 30.21
N SER A 410 6.62 -3.41 30.73
CA SER A 410 7.65 -2.55 30.16
C SER A 410 8.55 -1.95 31.24
N HIS A 411 9.79 -1.70 30.87
CA HIS A 411 10.73 -0.87 31.60
C HIS A 411 11.22 0.25 30.68
N GLN A 412 10.94 1.48 31.05
CA GLN A 412 11.32 2.67 30.31
C GLN A 412 12.27 3.51 31.15
N LYS A 413 13.35 4.01 30.52
CA LYS A 413 14.35 4.87 31.14
C LYS A 413 14.64 6.05 30.21
N PHE A 414 13.94 7.13 30.45
CA PHE A 414 14.14 8.41 29.76
C PHE A 414 14.79 9.42 30.71
N ALA A 415 15.30 10.54 30.20
CA ALA A 415 15.79 11.62 31.02
C ALA A 415 14.69 12.15 31.98
N ALA A 416 13.45 12.19 31.51
CA ALA A 416 12.30 12.67 32.26
C ALA A 416 11.89 11.75 33.43
N TYR A 417 11.98 10.44 33.27
CA TYR A 417 11.55 9.47 34.27
C TYR A 417 12.09 8.07 33.98
N THR A 418 12.03 7.24 35.00
CA THR A 418 12.16 5.78 34.84
C THR A 418 10.84 5.14 35.30
N ALA A 419 10.26 4.25 34.49
CA ALA A 419 9.01 3.59 34.79
C ALA A 419 9.10 2.08 34.59
N LYS A 420 8.52 1.30 35.50
CA LYS A 420 8.26 -0.14 35.36
C LYS A 420 6.75 -0.32 35.37
N THR A 421 6.19 -0.68 34.26
CA THR A 421 4.74 -0.67 34.03
C THR A 421 4.23 -2.04 33.64
N VAL A 422 3.13 -2.46 34.22
CA VAL A 422 2.26 -3.54 33.71
C VAL A 422 0.97 -2.88 33.24
N ASP A 423 0.59 -3.14 32.01
CA ASP A 423 -0.56 -2.55 31.35
C ASP A 423 -1.51 -3.63 30.83
N ILE A 424 -2.81 -3.41 31.01
CA ILE A 424 -3.90 -4.21 30.48
C ILE A 424 -4.87 -3.26 29.79
N ALA A 425 -5.05 -3.44 28.48
CA ALA A 425 -5.94 -2.59 27.70
C ALA A 425 -6.89 -3.41 26.84
N ALA A 426 -8.09 -2.88 26.64
CA ALA A 426 -9.08 -3.40 25.72
C ALA A 426 -9.71 -2.24 24.96
N ASN A 427 -9.73 -2.29 23.63
CA ASN A 427 -10.37 -1.27 22.82
C ASN A 427 -11.05 -1.84 21.57
N ILE A 428 -12.07 -1.12 21.13
CA ILE A 428 -12.68 -1.31 19.82
C ILE A 428 -12.34 -0.09 18.98
N GLU A 429 -11.92 -0.34 17.75
CA GLU A 429 -11.49 0.73 16.85
C GLU A 429 -11.93 0.52 15.42
N ARG A 430 -11.97 1.62 14.68
CA ARG A 430 -12.07 1.67 13.22
C ARG A 430 -10.96 2.57 12.70
N GLN A 431 -9.91 1.96 12.13
CA GLN A 431 -8.72 2.66 11.65
C GLN A 431 -8.54 2.47 10.14
N SER A 432 -7.79 3.36 9.52
CA SER A 432 -7.29 3.19 8.16
C SER A 432 -6.19 2.11 8.12
N ASN A 433 -6.07 1.45 6.99
CA ASN A 433 -4.94 0.57 6.68
C ASN A 433 -4.36 0.94 5.30
N PHE A 434 -3.23 0.33 4.92
CA PHE A 434 -2.54 0.63 3.64
C PHE A 434 -3.40 0.41 2.39
N ILE A 435 -4.40 -0.47 2.45
CA ILE A 435 -5.28 -0.80 1.33
C ILE A 435 -6.50 0.14 1.33
N TRP A 436 -6.91 0.60 2.52
CA TRP A 436 -8.14 1.37 2.70
C TRP A 436 -7.93 2.56 3.63
N GLN A 437 -7.81 3.74 3.04
CA GLN A 437 -7.87 4.99 3.76
C GLN A 437 -9.35 5.32 4.07
N LYS A 438 -9.66 5.49 5.35
CA LYS A 438 -11.00 5.83 5.82
C LYS A 438 -11.07 7.30 6.18
N LYS A 439 -12.08 8.00 5.70
CA LYS A 439 -12.31 9.42 6.06
C LYS A 439 -12.56 9.60 7.54
N TRP A 440 -13.30 8.67 8.18
CA TRP A 440 -13.61 8.71 9.60
C TRP A 440 -13.01 7.52 10.31
N THR A 441 -12.22 7.79 11.33
CA THR A 441 -11.62 6.82 12.25
C THR A 441 -12.08 7.11 13.67
N TRP A 442 -12.15 6.07 14.50
CA TRP A 442 -12.49 6.21 15.90
C TRP A 442 -11.98 5.02 16.70
N SER A 443 -11.79 5.24 18.00
CA SER A 443 -11.55 4.17 18.96
C SER A 443 -12.11 4.55 20.32
N TYR A 444 -12.51 3.55 21.09
CA TYR A 444 -12.85 3.68 22.49
C TYR A 444 -12.47 2.40 23.25
N GLY A 445 -12.12 2.55 24.52
CA GLY A 445 -11.64 1.41 25.28
C GLY A 445 -11.50 1.68 26.76
N ILE A 446 -10.90 0.72 27.42
CA ILE A 446 -10.50 0.76 28.82
C ILE A 446 -9.02 0.40 28.92
N GLU A 447 -8.33 1.05 29.83
CA GLU A 447 -6.92 0.79 30.14
C GLU A 447 -6.74 0.75 31.65
N SER A 448 -5.98 -0.19 32.16
CA SER A 448 -5.61 -0.28 33.55
C SER A 448 -4.12 -0.57 33.63
N LEU A 449 -3.39 0.29 34.32
CA LEU A 449 -1.96 0.12 34.48
C LEU A 449 -1.52 0.28 35.93
N ALA A 450 -0.56 -0.55 36.31
CA ALA A 450 0.21 -0.43 37.54
C ALA A 450 1.65 -0.05 37.14
N THR A 451 2.13 1.07 37.69
CA THR A 451 3.45 1.56 37.29
C THR A 451 4.22 2.07 38.52
N ASP A 452 5.49 1.68 38.59
CA ASP A 452 6.44 2.20 39.58
C ASP A 452 7.37 3.19 38.90
N GLU A 453 7.23 4.47 39.23
CA GLU A 453 7.87 5.56 38.46
C GLU A 453 8.78 6.38 39.37
N ARG A 454 10.03 6.58 38.92
CA ARG A 454 10.97 7.52 39.47
C ARG A 454 10.97 8.79 38.64
N GLY A 455 10.66 9.93 39.29
CA GLY A 455 10.57 11.24 38.63
C GLY A 455 10.43 12.36 39.66
N VAL A 456 10.08 13.56 39.20
CA VAL A 456 9.87 14.74 40.04
C VAL A 456 8.39 14.86 40.43
N PHE A 457 8.11 14.87 41.73
CA PHE A 457 6.74 14.92 42.31
C PHE A 457 6.50 16.15 43.21
N SER A 458 7.43 17.09 43.26
CA SER A 458 7.31 18.31 44.07
C SER A 458 8.00 19.49 43.40
N THR A 459 7.66 20.70 43.84
CA THR A 459 8.32 21.94 43.43
C THR A 459 9.78 22.03 43.87
N ALA A 460 10.20 21.21 44.82
CA ALA A 460 11.59 21.11 45.26
C ALA A 460 12.53 20.50 44.22
N GLY A 461 11.97 19.89 43.13
CA GLY A 461 12.75 19.32 42.03
C GLY A 461 13.49 18.01 42.38
N ILE A 462 13.24 17.44 43.55
CA ILE A 462 13.89 16.21 44.01
C ILE A 462 13.17 14.99 43.37
N LYS A 463 13.95 14.08 42.79
CA LYS A 463 13.45 12.82 42.22
C LYS A 463 13.10 11.85 43.36
N ASP A 464 11.92 11.27 43.29
CA ASP A 464 11.39 10.27 44.20
C ASP A 464 10.80 9.10 43.39
N THR A 465 10.46 7.99 44.03
CA THR A 465 9.80 6.84 43.42
C THR A 465 8.42 6.68 43.99
N LYS A 466 7.42 6.59 43.11
CA LYS A 466 6.02 6.39 43.48
C LYS A 466 5.37 5.33 42.62
N THR A 467 4.54 4.51 43.26
CA THR A 467 3.71 3.52 42.58
C THR A 467 2.32 4.10 42.32
N PHE A 468 1.88 4.01 41.07
CA PHE A 468 0.59 4.48 40.58
C PHE A 468 -0.26 3.29 40.14
N LEU A 469 -1.53 3.30 40.48
CA LEU A 469 -2.56 2.48 39.88
C LEU A 469 -3.49 3.41 39.11
N ILE A 470 -3.57 3.24 37.79
CA ILE A 470 -4.30 4.14 36.91
C ILE A 470 -5.34 3.34 36.12
N ALA A 471 -6.59 3.81 36.17
CA ALA A 471 -7.66 3.37 35.29
C ALA A 471 -8.01 4.50 34.32
N ALA A 472 -8.10 4.20 33.05
CA ALA A 472 -8.35 5.16 31.99
C ALA A 472 -9.43 4.70 31.01
N LEU A 473 -10.14 5.67 30.42
CA LEU A 473 -11.12 5.47 29.36
C LEU A 473 -10.64 6.21 28.08
N PRO A 474 -9.68 5.64 27.31
CA PRO A 474 -9.19 6.29 26.11
C PRO A 474 -10.24 6.32 25.01
N LEU A 475 -10.49 7.50 24.48
CA LEU A 475 -11.38 7.79 23.36
C LEU A 475 -10.58 8.50 22.28
N ALA A 476 -10.77 8.17 21.01
CA ALA A 476 -10.23 8.92 19.91
C ALA A 476 -11.21 9.00 18.74
N ALA A 477 -11.14 10.12 18.03
CA ALA A 477 -11.86 10.32 16.77
C ALA A 477 -10.97 11.10 15.80
N GLY A 478 -11.08 10.77 14.52
CA GLY A 478 -10.29 11.41 13.48
C GLY A 478 -11.03 11.53 12.16
N TYR A 479 -10.70 12.57 11.44
CA TYR A 479 -11.10 12.79 10.05
C TYR A 479 -9.84 12.89 9.19
N ASP A 480 -9.78 12.09 8.13
CA ASP A 480 -8.70 12.10 7.15
C ASP A 480 -9.29 12.39 5.75
N GLY A 481 -9.10 13.61 5.29
CA GLY A 481 -9.45 14.08 3.96
C GLY A 481 -8.24 14.24 3.05
N SER A 482 -7.09 13.65 3.42
CA SER A 482 -5.89 13.66 2.58
C SER A 482 -5.97 12.62 1.46
N ASP A 483 -5.17 12.82 0.43
CA ASP A 483 -5.08 11.94 -0.75
C ASP A 483 -4.26 10.66 -0.52
N SER A 484 -3.35 10.64 0.45
CA SER A 484 -2.50 9.49 0.77
C SER A 484 -2.26 9.37 2.28
N LEU A 485 -2.22 8.12 2.77
CA LEU A 485 -1.99 7.85 4.19
C LEU A 485 -0.54 8.14 4.61
N LEU A 486 0.45 7.81 3.77
CA LEU A 486 1.88 7.87 4.10
C LEU A 486 2.60 9.07 3.50
N ASP A 487 2.15 9.56 2.35
CA ASP A 487 2.75 10.69 1.65
C ASP A 487 1.66 11.64 1.14
N PRO A 488 0.95 12.35 2.05
CA PRO A 488 -0.12 13.25 1.68
C PRO A 488 0.43 14.48 0.96
N THR A 489 -0.20 14.79 -0.17
CA THR A 489 0.12 15.97 -0.98
C THR A 489 -1.00 17.02 -0.96
N ARG A 490 -2.23 16.59 -0.68
CA ARG A 490 -3.42 17.45 -0.70
C ARG A 490 -4.39 17.06 0.40
N GLY A 491 -5.15 18.05 0.91
CA GLY A 491 -6.20 17.84 1.89
C GLY A 491 -5.78 18.15 3.32
N PHE A 492 -6.53 17.65 4.29
CA PHE A 492 -6.26 17.88 5.70
C PHE A 492 -6.65 16.68 6.57
N ARG A 493 -6.07 16.62 7.76
CA ARG A 493 -6.37 15.65 8.82
C ARG A 493 -6.72 16.38 10.11
N LEU A 494 -7.69 15.85 10.83
CA LEU A 494 -8.05 16.30 12.16
C LEU A 494 -8.16 15.07 13.06
N SER A 495 -7.51 15.07 14.22
CA SER A 495 -7.68 14.01 15.20
C SER A 495 -7.77 14.56 16.61
N GLY A 496 -8.67 13.99 17.40
CA GLY A 496 -8.84 14.29 18.81
C GLY A 496 -8.70 13.02 19.65
N ARG A 497 -8.04 13.14 20.80
CA ARG A 497 -7.92 12.08 21.81
C ARG A 497 -8.34 12.63 23.15
N LEU A 498 -9.22 11.92 23.86
CA LEU A 498 -9.67 12.25 25.21
C LEU A 498 -9.52 11.02 26.08
N SER A 499 -8.85 11.15 27.21
CA SER A 499 -8.68 10.08 28.18
C SER A 499 -9.01 10.59 29.59
N PRO A 500 -10.24 10.38 30.08
CA PRO A 500 -10.52 10.47 31.52
C PRO A 500 -9.75 9.39 32.26
N GLU A 501 -9.09 9.78 33.34
CA GLU A 501 -8.20 8.92 34.12
C GLU A 501 -8.43 9.07 35.62
N LEU A 502 -8.39 7.95 36.34
CA LEU A 502 -8.41 7.90 37.79
C LEU A 502 -7.09 7.27 38.25
N SER A 503 -6.27 8.04 38.96
CA SER A 503 -4.97 7.63 39.46
C SER A 503 -5.00 7.53 40.96
N SER A 504 -4.37 6.49 41.53
CA SER A 504 -4.22 6.29 42.99
C SER A 504 -2.73 6.17 43.32
N HIS A 505 -2.22 7.11 44.15
CA HIS A 505 -0.86 7.11 44.71
C HIS A 505 -0.81 8.00 45.95
N GLY A 506 -0.99 7.44 47.16
CA GLY A 506 -1.14 8.22 48.40
C GLY A 506 -2.40 9.08 48.48
N GLY A 507 -3.30 8.98 47.49
CA GLY A 507 -4.58 9.67 47.34
C GLY A 507 -5.24 9.24 46.04
N LYS A 508 -6.49 9.69 45.78
CA LYS A 508 -7.20 9.47 44.51
C LYS A 508 -7.28 10.78 43.73
N PHE A 509 -6.82 10.76 42.49
CA PHE A 509 -6.77 11.92 41.62
C PHE A 509 -7.49 11.59 40.33
N ALA A 510 -8.52 12.36 39.98
CA ALA A 510 -9.24 12.26 38.74
C ALA A 510 -8.79 13.41 37.81
N TYR A 511 -8.45 13.08 36.56
CA TYR A 511 -8.08 14.07 35.55
C TYR A 511 -8.47 13.59 34.16
N ALA A 512 -8.49 14.51 33.22
CA ALA A 512 -8.74 14.21 31.82
C ALA A 512 -7.61 14.76 30.94
N ARG A 513 -7.07 13.91 30.07
CA ARG A 513 -6.09 14.29 29.06
C ARG A 513 -6.80 14.50 27.72
N LEU A 514 -6.66 15.67 27.14
CA LEU A 514 -7.18 16.01 25.81
C LEU A 514 -6.01 16.40 24.91
N GLN A 515 -5.99 15.88 23.68
CA GLN A 515 -5.05 16.26 22.64
C GLN A 515 -5.79 16.41 21.32
N LEU A 516 -5.49 17.49 20.59
CA LEU A 516 -5.98 17.76 19.26
C LEU A 516 -4.78 17.91 18.31
N ASP A 517 -4.84 17.23 17.18
CA ASP A 517 -3.87 17.33 16.10
C ASP A 517 -4.57 17.73 14.81
N VAL A 518 -4.06 18.72 14.11
CA VAL A 518 -4.52 19.19 12.80
C VAL A 518 -3.33 19.22 11.87
N SER A 519 -3.45 18.66 10.68
CA SER A 519 -2.44 18.75 9.62
C SER A 519 -3.11 19.13 8.30
N ALA A 520 -2.47 19.94 7.50
CA ALA A 520 -2.95 20.38 6.19
C ALA A 520 -1.83 20.30 5.16
N TYR A 521 -2.19 19.97 3.91
CA TYR A 521 -1.29 19.72 2.81
C TYR A 521 -1.77 20.45 1.57
N HIS A 522 -0.88 21.20 0.93
CA HIS A 522 -1.20 21.96 -0.28
C HIS A 522 -0.10 21.80 -1.33
N PRO A 523 -0.41 21.25 -2.52
CA PRO A 523 0.54 21.21 -3.62
C PRO A 523 0.66 22.62 -4.23
N VAL A 524 1.87 23.15 -4.22
CA VAL A 524 2.22 24.43 -4.87
C VAL A 524 2.59 24.19 -6.33
N SER A 525 3.20 23.04 -6.62
CA SER A 525 3.49 22.54 -7.95
C SER A 525 3.57 21.01 -7.93
N ASP A 526 3.75 20.37 -9.08
CA ASP A 526 3.88 18.90 -9.20
C ASP A 526 5.05 18.33 -8.38
N HIS A 527 6.00 19.19 -7.98
CA HIS A 527 7.20 18.79 -7.24
C HIS A 527 7.31 19.40 -5.85
N VAL A 528 6.41 20.32 -5.48
CA VAL A 528 6.48 21.06 -4.22
C VAL A 528 5.16 20.98 -3.48
N VAL A 529 5.19 20.42 -2.28
CA VAL A 529 4.05 20.37 -1.34
C VAL A 529 4.41 21.16 -0.09
N VAL A 530 3.57 22.11 0.30
CA VAL A 530 3.65 22.79 1.60
C VAL A 530 2.74 22.06 2.58
N ALA A 531 3.28 21.71 3.73
CA ALA A 531 2.55 21.03 4.79
C ALA A 531 2.68 21.76 6.12
N GLY A 532 1.59 21.79 6.87
CA GLY A 532 1.54 22.39 8.20
C GLY A 532 0.84 21.51 9.21
N ARG A 533 1.31 21.53 10.47
CA ARG A 533 0.70 20.82 11.59
C ARG A 533 0.54 21.75 12.78
N VAL A 534 -0.54 21.58 13.53
CA VAL A 534 -0.74 22.15 14.87
C VAL A 534 -1.16 21.03 15.81
N ARG A 535 -0.56 20.97 17.00
CA ARG A 535 -0.94 20.08 18.09
C ARG A 535 -1.20 20.88 19.35
N LEU A 536 -2.32 20.62 19.99
CA LEU A 536 -2.71 21.21 21.27
C LEU A 536 -2.99 20.09 22.27
N GLY A 537 -2.52 20.25 23.49
CA GLY A 537 -2.73 19.29 24.56
C GLY A 537 -3.06 19.97 25.89
N THR A 538 -3.98 19.38 26.65
CA THR A 538 -4.29 19.85 28.00
C THR A 538 -4.59 18.68 28.94
N ILE A 539 -4.16 18.80 30.21
CA ILE A 539 -4.55 17.88 31.29
C ILE A 539 -5.25 18.71 32.36
N MET A 540 -6.51 18.41 32.61
CA MET A 540 -7.37 19.11 33.58
C MET A 540 -7.76 18.19 34.72
N GLY A 541 -7.97 18.73 35.93
CA GLY A 541 -8.45 18.00 37.11
C GLY A 541 -7.40 17.61 38.14
N ALA A 542 -6.11 17.59 37.77
CA ALA A 542 -5.01 17.33 38.71
C ALA A 542 -3.82 18.26 38.45
N GLN A 543 -3.01 18.50 39.46
CA GLN A 543 -1.75 19.24 39.35
C GLN A 543 -0.67 18.36 38.70
N VAL A 544 0.36 18.96 38.08
CA VAL A 544 1.41 18.22 37.36
C VAL A 544 2.07 17.13 38.21
N PHE A 545 2.32 17.41 39.50
CA PHE A 545 2.97 16.47 40.42
C PHE A 545 2.04 15.37 40.96
N GLN A 546 0.75 15.46 40.69
CA GLN A 546 -0.25 14.41 41.02
C GLN A 546 -0.45 13.43 39.86
N ILE A 547 0.14 13.72 38.71
CA ILE A 547 0.07 12.92 37.48
C ILE A 547 1.36 12.12 37.35
N ALA A 548 1.24 10.82 37.09
CA ALA A 548 2.39 9.96 36.81
C ALA A 548 3.24 10.57 35.69
N PRO A 549 4.58 10.66 35.83
CA PRO A 549 5.46 11.20 34.81
C PRO A 549 5.21 10.65 33.39
N SER A 550 4.97 9.34 33.25
CA SER A 550 4.66 8.69 31.96
C SER A 550 3.34 9.20 31.33
N ARG A 551 2.46 9.82 32.09
CA ARG A 551 1.14 10.33 31.63
C ARG A 551 1.13 11.83 31.36
N ARG A 552 2.22 12.57 31.65
CA ARG A 552 2.37 14.01 31.35
C ARG A 552 2.63 14.21 29.85
N PHE A 553 2.43 15.42 29.36
CA PHE A 553 2.90 15.79 28.04
C PHE A 553 4.40 16.05 28.02
N TYR A 554 5.03 15.70 26.91
CA TYR A 554 6.42 16.00 26.61
C TYR A 554 6.53 16.55 25.18
N SER A 555 7.54 17.36 24.94
CA SER A 555 7.81 17.97 23.64
C SER A 555 9.30 17.87 23.28
N GLY A 556 9.60 17.90 21.97
CA GLY A 556 10.93 17.69 21.40
C GLY A 556 11.10 16.30 20.78
N GLY A 557 11.91 16.21 19.75
CA GLY A 557 12.17 15.00 18.97
C GLY A 557 11.49 14.99 17.60
N GLY A 558 11.73 13.94 16.83
CA GLY A 558 11.36 13.85 15.41
C GLY A 558 9.86 13.85 15.09
N GLY A 559 9.00 13.53 16.06
CA GLY A 559 7.53 13.59 15.94
C GLY A 559 6.90 14.82 16.60
N SER A 560 7.72 15.76 17.10
CA SER A 560 7.33 16.95 17.85
C SER A 560 8.05 18.18 17.30
N VAL A 561 8.95 18.81 18.04
CA VAL A 561 9.78 19.93 17.61
C VAL A 561 11.15 19.40 17.24
N ARG A 562 11.41 19.24 15.94
CA ARG A 562 12.69 18.74 15.40
C ARG A 562 13.81 19.73 15.71
N GLY A 563 14.98 19.25 16.07
CA GLY A 563 16.10 20.12 16.52
C GLY A 563 16.31 20.07 18.01
N TYR A 564 15.28 19.79 18.81
CA TYR A 564 15.41 19.43 20.22
C TYR A 564 15.52 17.92 20.42
N GLY A 565 16.26 17.48 21.42
CA GLY A 565 16.30 16.07 21.82
C GLY A 565 14.93 15.56 22.23
N TYR A 566 14.77 14.24 22.20
CA TYR A 566 13.51 13.59 22.59
C TYR A 566 13.09 13.96 24.01
N GLN A 567 11.87 14.50 24.19
CA GLN A 567 11.30 14.98 25.44
C GLN A 567 12.04 16.14 26.13
N GLN A 568 13.01 16.80 25.47
CA GLN A 568 13.90 17.80 26.12
C GLN A 568 13.33 19.22 26.20
N LEU A 569 12.18 19.48 25.56
CA LEU A 569 11.58 20.81 25.56
C LEU A 569 10.58 20.94 26.72
N GLY A 570 10.60 22.09 27.42
CA GLY A 570 9.68 22.43 28.50
C GLY A 570 10.31 22.57 29.86
N PRO A 571 9.52 22.49 30.96
CA PRO A 571 10.01 22.61 32.33
C PRO A 571 11.05 21.56 32.68
N LYS A 572 12.11 21.98 33.35
CA LYS A 572 13.24 21.13 33.76
C LYS A 572 13.43 21.18 35.28
N ASP A 573 13.96 20.13 35.85
CA ASP A 573 14.37 20.05 37.24
C ASP A 573 15.74 20.74 37.48
N GLN A 574 16.25 20.65 38.71
CA GLN A 574 17.54 21.24 39.07
C GLN A 574 18.73 20.59 38.37
N ASP A 575 18.62 19.35 37.97
CA ASP A 575 19.63 18.61 37.22
C ASP A 575 19.56 18.89 35.70
N GLY A 576 18.53 19.62 35.24
CA GLY A 576 18.28 19.94 33.85
C GLY A 576 17.47 18.85 33.10
N ASP A 577 16.92 17.88 33.81
CA ASP A 577 16.09 16.84 33.25
C ASP A 577 14.61 17.30 33.08
N PRO A 578 13.93 16.90 32.02
CA PRO A 578 12.56 17.35 31.75
C PRO A 578 11.55 16.78 32.78
N ILE A 579 10.69 17.65 33.27
CA ILE A 579 9.62 17.28 34.21
C ILE A 579 8.35 16.82 33.46
N GLY A 580 8.16 17.28 32.22
CA GLY A 580 6.90 17.19 31.50
C GLY A 580 5.90 18.27 31.93
N GLY A 581 4.76 18.33 31.27
CA GLY A 581 3.78 19.39 31.48
C GLY A 581 2.33 18.90 31.31
N ARG A 582 1.40 19.84 31.56
CA ARG A 582 -0.04 19.64 31.38
C ARG A 582 -0.58 20.39 30.16
N GLY A 583 -0.01 21.54 29.81
CA GLY A 583 -0.38 22.36 28.67
C GLY A 583 0.66 22.24 27.57
N LEU A 584 0.26 21.82 26.37
CA LEU A 584 1.10 21.60 25.19
C LEU A 584 0.56 22.39 24.00
N ALA A 585 1.42 23.13 23.34
CA ALA A 585 1.14 23.67 22.01
C ALA A 585 2.36 23.50 21.11
N GLU A 586 2.14 22.93 19.93
CA GLU A 586 3.18 22.72 18.92
C GLU A 586 2.66 23.11 17.55
N PHE A 587 3.57 23.59 16.70
CA PHE A 587 3.33 23.68 15.27
C PHE A 587 4.55 23.20 14.50
N GLY A 588 4.33 22.77 13.27
CA GLY A 588 5.39 22.45 12.31
C GLY A 588 4.98 22.90 10.91
N LEU A 589 5.91 23.50 10.20
CA LEU A 589 5.75 23.89 8.80
C LEU A 589 6.88 23.25 7.99
N GLU A 590 6.57 22.70 6.82
CA GLU A 590 7.58 22.14 5.94
C GLU A 590 7.22 22.31 4.47
N ALA A 591 8.25 22.43 3.64
CA ALA A 591 8.11 22.40 2.19
C ALA A 591 8.81 21.16 1.65
N ARG A 592 8.04 20.24 1.07
CA ARG A 592 8.50 18.97 0.51
C ARG A 592 8.82 19.17 -0.96
N VAL A 593 10.09 19.10 -1.34
CA VAL A 593 10.56 19.32 -2.71
C VAL A 593 11.08 18.01 -3.27
N ARG A 594 10.45 17.47 -4.33
CA ARG A 594 10.92 16.29 -5.07
C ARG A 594 11.94 16.68 -6.12
N LEU A 595 13.06 15.97 -6.19
CA LEU A 595 14.17 16.26 -7.09
C LEU A 595 14.03 15.48 -8.39
N LYS A 596 13.78 16.18 -9.51
CA LYS A 596 13.66 15.57 -10.85
C LYS A 596 14.92 14.85 -11.32
N GLN A 597 16.10 15.40 -10.98
CA GLN A 597 17.40 14.89 -11.42
C GLN A 597 17.68 13.45 -10.99
N PHE A 598 16.99 12.95 -9.97
CA PHE A 598 17.13 11.58 -9.46
C PHE A 598 15.88 10.74 -9.70
N GLY A 599 15.17 10.97 -10.81
CA GLY A 599 13.95 10.26 -11.16
C GLY A 599 12.79 10.45 -10.18
N GLY A 600 12.81 11.52 -9.36
CA GLY A 600 11.79 11.79 -8.35
C GLY A 600 11.86 10.92 -7.09
N ASN A 601 12.85 10.03 -6.97
CA ASN A 601 13.01 9.15 -5.82
C ASN A 601 13.62 9.85 -4.59
N PHE A 602 14.19 11.04 -4.77
CA PHE A 602 14.75 11.82 -3.68
C PHE A 602 14.04 13.16 -3.52
N GLY A 603 14.01 13.64 -2.29
CA GLY A 603 13.48 14.95 -1.95
C GLY A 603 14.22 15.63 -0.82
N VAL A 604 14.04 16.93 -0.76
CA VAL A 604 14.58 17.79 0.29
C VAL A 604 13.43 18.52 0.96
N VAL A 605 13.49 18.64 2.29
CA VAL A 605 12.39 19.18 3.11
C VAL A 605 12.96 20.19 4.10
N PRO A 606 13.07 21.49 3.76
CA PRO A 606 13.25 22.52 4.76
C PRO A 606 12.04 22.57 5.68
N PHE A 607 12.28 22.79 6.98
CA PHE A 607 11.22 22.86 7.98
C PHE A 607 11.49 23.90 9.06
N PHE A 608 10.39 24.34 9.69
CA PHE A 608 10.38 25.23 10.83
C PHE A 608 9.34 24.75 11.83
N ASP A 609 9.78 24.41 13.04
CA ASP A 609 8.95 23.88 14.11
C ASP A 609 8.98 24.81 15.31
N GLY A 610 7.89 24.85 16.06
CA GLY A 610 7.81 25.53 17.33
C GLY A 610 6.97 24.80 18.34
N GLY A 611 7.28 24.95 19.61
CA GLY A 611 6.52 24.33 20.69
C GLY A 611 6.64 25.06 22.02
N SER A 612 5.61 24.91 22.84
CA SER A 612 5.54 25.37 24.22
C SER A 612 4.96 24.24 25.07
N LEU A 613 5.58 23.97 26.19
CA LEU A 613 5.12 23.00 27.19
C LEU A 613 5.16 23.64 28.57
N THR A 614 4.05 23.61 29.29
CA THR A 614 3.88 24.28 30.58
C THR A 614 3.33 23.33 31.65
N SER A 615 3.65 23.61 32.92
CA SER A 615 3.08 22.91 34.07
C SER A 615 1.60 23.26 34.32
N GLU A 616 1.10 24.36 33.75
CA GLU A 616 -0.30 24.75 33.80
C GLU A 616 -1.16 23.90 32.85
N SER A 617 -2.48 23.87 33.07
CA SER A 617 -3.37 23.08 32.25
C SER A 617 -3.58 23.65 30.83
N LEU A 618 -3.51 24.96 30.67
CA LEU A 618 -3.59 25.61 29.36
C LEU A 618 -2.20 25.92 28.81
N PRO A 619 -1.99 25.80 27.51
CA PRO A 619 -0.74 26.20 26.91
C PRO A 619 -0.45 27.69 27.18
N ASP A 620 0.77 27.98 27.59
CA ASP A 620 1.27 29.37 27.70
C ASP A 620 2.01 29.72 26.41
N PHE A 621 1.58 30.81 25.77
CA PHE A 621 2.19 31.28 24.52
C PHE A 621 3.42 32.18 24.74
N LYS A 622 3.96 32.31 25.96
CA LYS A 622 5.11 33.14 26.27
C LYS A 622 6.44 32.44 26.06
N ASP A 623 6.55 31.15 26.40
CA ASP A 623 7.82 30.43 26.39
C ASP A 623 7.94 29.49 25.20
N TRP A 624 7.84 30.08 23.99
CA TRP A 624 8.01 29.30 22.76
C TRP A 624 9.47 28.93 22.50
N ARG A 625 9.65 27.68 22.05
CA ARG A 625 10.90 27.13 21.54
C ARG A 625 10.79 26.90 20.07
N PHE A 626 11.77 27.36 19.30
CA PHE A 626 11.76 27.25 17.85
C PHE A 626 12.96 26.42 17.37
N ALA A 627 12.78 25.72 16.28
CA ALA A 627 13.82 25.00 15.59
C ALA A 627 13.62 25.12 14.08
N ALA A 628 14.71 25.12 13.35
CA ALA A 628 14.71 25.05 11.90
C ALA A 628 15.65 23.95 11.44
N GLY A 629 15.43 23.43 10.24
CA GLY A 629 16.28 22.37 9.74
C GLY A 629 15.97 21.97 8.31
N ILE A 630 16.63 20.90 7.90
CA ILE A 630 16.49 20.32 6.58
C ILE A 630 16.39 18.81 6.71
N GLY A 631 15.47 18.21 5.96
CA GLY A 631 15.30 16.78 5.86
C GLY A 631 15.62 16.28 4.46
N VAL A 632 16.12 15.04 4.38
CA VAL A 632 16.25 14.28 3.13
C VAL A 632 15.20 13.18 3.12
N ARG A 633 14.60 12.94 1.98
CA ARG A 633 13.59 11.89 1.75
C ARG A 633 14.07 10.96 0.64
N TYR A 634 13.88 9.67 0.87
CA TYR A 634 13.95 8.67 -0.18
C TYR A 634 12.58 8.03 -0.32
N TYR A 635 11.92 8.23 -1.47
CA TYR A 635 10.58 7.71 -1.74
C TYR A 635 10.66 6.28 -2.23
N SER A 636 10.25 5.35 -1.38
CA SER A 636 10.17 3.92 -1.70
C SER A 636 8.72 3.49 -1.97
N SER A 637 8.51 2.27 -2.49
CA SER A 637 7.18 1.70 -2.73
C SER A 637 6.33 1.52 -1.46
N PHE A 638 6.96 1.48 -0.28
CA PHE A 638 6.30 1.34 1.02
C PHE A 638 6.26 2.65 1.82
N GLY A 639 6.61 3.78 1.20
CA GLY A 639 6.59 5.11 1.80
C GLY A 639 7.96 5.78 1.87
N PRO A 640 8.01 7.09 2.18
CA PRO A 640 9.26 7.83 2.26
C PRO A 640 10.08 7.45 3.51
N ILE A 641 11.36 7.15 3.32
CA ILE A 641 12.36 7.09 4.39
C ILE A 641 12.88 8.50 4.59
N ARG A 642 12.88 8.99 5.82
CA ARG A 642 13.32 10.36 6.14
C ARG A 642 14.51 10.39 7.08
N VAL A 643 15.39 11.37 6.84
CA VAL A 643 16.46 11.79 7.74
C VAL A 643 16.32 13.27 7.92
N ASP A 644 16.03 13.73 9.14
CA ASP A 644 15.87 15.14 9.47
C ASP A 644 17.06 15.61 10.34
N PHE A 645 17.66 16.74 9.97
CA PHE A 645 18.64 17.45 10.75
C PHE A 645 18.05 18.81 11.17
N GLY A 646 17.96 19.03 12.48
CA GLY A 646 17.37 20.25 13.04
C GLY A 646 18.26 20.92 14.06
N VAL A 647 18.17 22.24 14.11
CA VAL A 647 18.93 23.11 15.02
C VAL A 647 17.96 23.94 15.86
N PRO A 648 18.09 23.94 17.20
CA PRO A 648 17.29 24.83 18.05
C PRO A 648 17.72 26.30 17.84
N LEU A 649 16.75 27.20 17.67
CA LEU A 649 17.01 28.62 17.43
C LEU A 649 17.14 29.42 18.72
N ASN A 650 16.48 29.02 19.80
CA ASN A 650 16.49 29.67 21.10
C ASN A 650 16.80 28.67 22.23
N ARG A 651 18.02 28.11 22.18
CA ARG A 651 18.54 27.11 23.13
C ARG A 651 18.55 27.61 24.57
N GLN A 652 18.26 26.70 25.48
CA GLN A 652 18.52 26.89 26.91
C GLN A 652 19.71 26.03 27.37
N LYS A 653 20.14 26.29 28.61
CA LYS A 653 21.17 25.48 29.24
C LYS A 653 20.72 24.02 29.32
N GLY A 654 21.53 23.11 28.75
CA GLY A 654 21.24 21.70 28.67
C GLY A 654 20.62 21.24 27.35
N ASP A 655 20.24 22.14 26.41
CA ASP A 655 19.79 21.76 25.09
C ASP A 655 20.99 21.40 24.19
N GLY A 656 20.83 20.31 23.42
CA GLY A 656 21.83 19.90 22.43
C GLY A 656 22.02 20.94 21.31
N PRO A 657 23.17 20.96 20.62
CA PRO A 657 23.39 21.89 19.51
C PRO A 657 22.56 21.57 18.27
N PHE A 658 22.21 20.34 18.05
CA PHE A 658 21.38 19.86 16.96
C PHE A 658 20.73 18.50 17.33
N ALA A 659 19.76 18.08 16.56
CA ALA A 659 19.20 16.74 16.65
C ALA A 659 19.07 16.10 15.25
N VAL A 660 19.29 14.78 15.18
CA VAL A 660 19.09 13.98 13.97
C VAL A 660 18.03 12.94 14.24
N THR A 661 17.11 12.78 13.29
CA THR A 661 16.06 11.78 13.39
C THR A 661 15.98 10.99 12.09
N VAL A 662 15.88 9.65 12.20
CA VAL A 662 15.63 8.74 11.07
C VAL A 662 14.30 8.05 11.32
N SER A 663 13.41 8.05 10.35
CA SER A 663 12.14 7.30 10.45
C SER A 663 11.48 7.05 9.09
N LEU A 664 10.43 6.23 9.08
CA LEU A 664 9.59 5.94 7.93
C LEU A 664 8.35 6.85 7.93
N GLY A 665 7.90 7.25 6.74
CA GLY A 665 6.76 8.17 6.56
C GLY A 665 7.16 9.65 6.64
N GLN A 666 6.20 10.53 6.35
CA GLN A 666 6.38 11.98 6.53
C GLN A 666 6.33 12.36 8.03
N ALA A 667 6.71 13.58 8.37
CA ALA A 667 6.73 14.04 9.76
C ALA A 667 5.30 14.14 10.36
N PHE A 668 4.30 14.40 9.50
CA PHE A 668 2.88 14.47 9.83
C PHE A 668 2.01 14.36 8.58
#